data_0bb6d82e0173ad68ac7ff2c6065266e8
#
_entry.id   0bb6d82e0173ad68ac7ff2c6065266e8
#
_cell.length_a   1.000
_cell.length_b   1.000
_cell.length_c   1.000
_cell.angle_alpha   90.00
_cell.angle_beta   90.00
_cell.angle_gamma   90.00
#
_symmetry.space_group_name_H-M   'P 1'
#
loop_
_entity.id
_entity.type
_entity.pdbx_description
1 polymer ?
#
loop_
_entity_poly.entity_id
_entity_poly.type
_entity_poly.pdbx_seq_one_letter_code
_entity_poly.pdbx_strand_id
1 'polypeptide(L)'
;MIVKKYFILFLLIPAYFQLLGQTGNISGKVKDRKSGEELPGVNIILKGTYYGAASDFNGNYNIKGINPGTYNMEVSFIGYKTIQYTGTVIETGKTKQIDIELEESVLTLGQDVVIVGEKPLLDVEETQSKRTISRDEIEVAALENINDIVTQQAGVVQSDNEIHIRGGRSYENAFLLDGVSVQDPLAGTGFGLQLSANAIEEVEVITGGYNAEFGQATSGVVNVRTREGGRSYHAFISYKRDNLGNLDSYNTFNTDIAEGNLSGPEPITTYLLPALDIQIPGEISFFGNFYMGLTDGIIQGRYKASANQVYSSIFGGTKFAPRAENNWFWLGKLTYKVSPTFKLQYSFNQSVNINQNSQSLQSNLEYVELSPGFQYNFRNILDSANTYTHNNVYQTLTLTHTLNPKTFYELKLNYLSANLRADANGKQWYQYNEPKDIANFPIEYHHTNRDTIGVIPGDGFWDIGNPSIWHDHYVQEFSIRGDITSFFDEKNKFKAGFDFQFQEMQSIDISQPWIGELGLNNDIYKVNPAKGAFYVQDNINFSGMILNFGVRLDYWFPGKYVDDAVENPEVITIPQEVRDSYKENSFGWFGNRRYKARLSPRLGISHPVSDKQTLFFSYGHFSKWPKPQFVYAKLNPFSAQSSFQKFGNPNLNPETTVAYELGLRTQFSNDDVLTVTTYYRDIFDYVSTRSARITSVRLASQSFTTYVNSDYARSRGVEIEYKKRIGKWFSGSANFSYSIITGKSSSPDEGILVLRGDINESVKELYMAWDRPFNASISANFYVEKDNALFGFGNGILDDYNLYFRGQFQSGRRYTPVVYTGANPETGSPEYETSRYDRNSKIGDNWFWIDLNFEKYFSYDQLKFSVFLEVSNLLDTKNSAIINPVTGKAYENGDPTPLGWNDPLYPDLQLPISPYPFNPARYLTRRNIKFGVSVRF
;
A
#
# COMPACT_ATOMS: atom_id res chain seq x y z
N MET A 1 11.01 -14.81 -37.23
CA MET A 1 11.55 -14.10 -38.42
C MET A 1 10.51 -13.29 -39.22
N ILE A 2 9.26 -13.20 -38.75
CA ILE A 2 8.17 -12.47 -39.46
C ILE A 2 7.86 -11.10 -38.84
N VAL A 3 8.31 -10.83 -37.62
CA VAL A 3 8.02 -9.56 -36.93
C VAL A 3 8.94 -8.39 -37.30
N LYS A 4 10.07 -8.65 -37.96
CA LYS A 4 11.03 -7.59 -38.36
C LYS A 4 10.58 -6.71 -39.54
N LYS A 5 9.51 -7.04 -40.28
CA LYS A 5 9.11 -6.34 -41.52
C LYS A 5 7.95 -5.32 -41.34
N TYR A 6 7.29 -5.27 -40.20
CA TYR A 6 6.12 -4.39 -40.00
C TYR A 6 6.35 -3.22 -39.04
N PHE A 7 7.55 -3.09 -38.45
CA PHE A 7 7.84 -1.99 -37.52
C PHE A 7 8.09 -0.64 -38.20
N ILE A 8 8.36 -0.63 -39.53
CA ILE A 8 8.63 0.61 -40.29
C ILE A 8 7.36 1.24 -40.85
N LEU A 9 6.23 0.51 -40.89
CA LEU A 9 4.98 1.01 -41.51
C LEU A 9 4.09 1.83 -40.56
N PHE A 10 4.41 1.88 -39.25
CA PHE A 10 3.60 2.60 -38.27
C PHE A 10 4.05 4.06 -38.04
N LEU A 11 5.14 4.48 -38.67
CA LEU A 11 5.76 5.81 -38.49
C LEU A 11 5.42 6.83 -39.58
N LEU A 12 4.57 6.47 -40.56
CA LEU A 12 4.24 7.33 -41.70
C LEU A 12 2.73 7.43 -41.96
N ILE A 13 1.95 7.90 -41.01
CA ILE A 13 0.64 8.46 -41.27
C ILE A 13 0.59 9.87 -40.67
N PRO A 14 0.93 10.92 -41.42
CA PRO A 14 0.58 12.26 -41.01
C PRO A 14 -0.89 12.49 -41.34
N ALA A 15 -1.68 12.60 -40.28
CA ALA A 15 -3.09 12.93 -40.37
C ALA A 15 -3.32 14.37 -40.82
N TYR A 16 -4.07 14.54 -41.86
CA TYR A 16 -4.85 15.74 -42.09
C TYR A 16 -6.21 15.54 -41.40
N PHE A 17 -6.39 16.13 -40.25
CA PHE A 17 -7.71 16.37 -39.68
C PHE A 17 -7.76 17.78 -39.09
N GLN A 18 -8.71 18.56 -39.54
CA GLN A 18 -8.97 19.89 -39.05
C GLN A 18 -9.55 19.84 -37.63
N LEU A 19 -8.90 20.61 -36.74
CA LEU A 19 -9.36 20.83 -35.40
C LEU A 19 -10.61 21.70 -35.33
N LEU A 20 -11.72 21.11 -34.92
CA LEU A 20 -12.82 21.87 -34.31
C LEU A 20 -12.80 21.54 -32.82
N GLY A 21 -12.45 22.53 -32.02
CA GLY A 21 -12.31 22.41 -30.59
C GLY A 21 -13.65 22.19 -29.91
N GLN A 22 -13.66 21.20 -29.03
CA GLN A 22 -14.86 20.92 -28.25
C GLN A 22 -14.69 21.25 -26.80
N THR A 23 -15.60 22.07 -26.38
CA THR A 23 -15.73 22.71 -25.07
C THR A 23 -16.96 22.11 -24.38
N GLY A 24 -16.98 22.07 -23.08
CA GLY A 24 -18.21 21.79 -22.34
C GLY A 24 -19.02 23.06 -22.15
N ASN A 25 -20.24 22.94 -21.65
CA ASN A 25 -21.11 24.05 -21.35
C ASN A 25 -21.64 23.94 -19.91
N ILE A 26 -22.03 25.06 -19.32
CA ILE A 26 -22.86 25.10 -18.12
C ILE A 26 -24.16 25.78 -18.47
N SER A 27 -25.28 25.20 -18.14
CA SER A 27 -26.58 25.81 -18.25
C SER A 27 -27.38 25.63 -16.98
N GLY A 28 -28.41 26.42 -16.82
CA GLY A 28 -29.29 26.32 -15.65
C GLY A 28 -30.22 27.52 -15.56
N LYS A 29 -30.96 27.58 -14.46
CA LYS A 29 -31.92 28.61 -14.18
C LYS A 29 -31.60 29.25 -12.83
N VAL A 30 -31.72 30.58 -12.76
CA VAL A 30 -31.54 31.36 -11.52
C VAL A 30 -32.88 31.86 -11.02
N LYS A 31 -33.15 31.54 -9.75
CA LYS A 31 -34.39 31.96 -9.06
C LYS A 31 -34.11 32.63 -7.72
N ASP A 32 -35.02 33.44 -7.26
CA ASP A 32 -35.05 33.85 -5.88
C ASP A 32 -35.51 32.72 -4.99
N ARG A 33 -34.76 32.46 -3.94
CA ARG A 33 -34.97 31.30 -3.04
C ARG A 33 -36.29 31.41 -2.24
N LYS A 34 -36.75 32.62 -1.96
CA LYS A 34 -37.91 32.89 -1.10
C LYS A 34 -39.18 33.02 -1.91
N SER A 35 -39.18 33.79 -2.99
CA SER A 35 -40.34 34.01 -3.84
C SER A 35 -40.51 32.97 -4.94
N GLY A 36 -39.43 32.28 -5.34
CA GLY A 36 -39.41 31.38 -6.50
C GLY A 36 -39.42 32.11 -7.84
N GLU A 37 -39.39 33.45 -7.85
CA GLU A 37 -39.36 34.26 -9.06
C GLU A 37 -38.03 34.09 -9.82
N GLU A 38 -38.09 34.14 -11.14
CA GLU A 38 -36.96 34.09 -12.02
C GLU A 38 -36.17 35.37 -11.98
N LEU A 39 -34.83 35.28 -11.85
CA LEU A 39 -33.95 36.42 -11.73
C LEU A 39 -33.21 36.70 -13.04
N PRO A 40 -33.58 37.75 -13.79
CA PRO A 40 -32.84 38.17 -14.98
C PRO A 40 -31.65 39.06 -14.63
N GLY A 41 -30.58 38.94 -15.47
CA GLY A 41 -29.39 39.78 -15.33
C GLY A 41 -28.42 39.37 -14.19
N VAL A 42 -28.58 38.18 -13.63
CA VAL A 42 -27.61 37.59 -12.70
C VAL A 42 -26.31 37.32 -13.42
N ASN A 43 -25.21 37.79 -12.86
CA ASN A 43 -23.88 37.56 -13.41
C ASN A 43 -23.29 36.25 -12.92
N ILE A 44 -22.94 35.35 -13.84
CA ILE A 44 -22.37 34.04 -13.56
C ILE A 44 -21.02 33.96 -14.24
N ILE A 45 -19.93 33.85 -13.48
CA ILE A 45 -18.56 33.81 -14.01
C ILE A 45 -17.77 32.60 -13.47
N LEU A 46 -16.91 32.05 -14.28
CA LEU A 46 -15.91 31.09 -13.82
C LEU A 46 -14.65 31.84 -13.41
N LYS A 47 -14.38 31.85 -12.09
CA LYS A 47 -13.27 32.62 -11.51
C LYS A 47 -11.92 32.27 -12.18
N GLY A 48 -11.17 33.34 -12.51
CA GLY A 48 -9.86 33.16 -13.17
C GLY A 48 -9.91 32.85 -14.65
N THR A 49 -11.10 32.96 -15.27
CA THR A 49 -11.30 32.72 -16.71
C THR A 49 -12.09 33.87 -17.35
N TYR A 50 -12.28 33.81 -18.69
CA TYR A 50 -13.16 34.69 -19.45
C TYR A 50 -14.58 34.14 -19.59
N TYR A 51 -14.85 32.96 -19.04
CA TYR A 51 -16.14 32.30 -19.19
C TYR A 51 -17.14 32.89 -18.21
N GLY A 52 -18.23 33.39 -18.78
CA GLY A 52 -19.35 33.88 -17.99
C GLY A 52 -20.57 34.09 -18.84
N ALA A 53 -21.70 34.23 -18.18
CA ALA A 53 -22.99 34.61 -18.81
C ALA A 53 -23.84 35.44 -17.85
N ALA A 54 -24.76 36.19 -18.36
CA ALA A 54 -25.84 36.73 -17.59
C ALA A 54 -27.13 35.94 -17.82
N SER A 55 -27.98 35.79 -16.78
CA SER A 55 -29.30 35.18 -16.95
C SER A 55 -30.23 36.04 -17.82
N ASP A 56 -31.03 35.38 -18.64
CA ASP A 56 -32.04 35.98 -19.50
C ASP A 56 -33.31 36.39 -18.75
N PHE A 57 -34.32 36.95 -19.44
CA PHE A 57 -35.57 37.39 -18.82
C PHE A 57 -36.36 36.27 -18.12
N ASN A 58 -36.11 35.01 -18.47
CA ASN A 58 -36.71 33.84 -17.83
C ASN A 58 -35.76 33.16 -16.81
N GLY A 59 -34.70 33.86 -16.39
CA GLY A 59 -33.72 33.40 -15.46
C GLY A 59 -32.75 32.34 -15.99
N ASN A 60 -32.83 31.92 -17.29
CA ASN A 60 -31.96 30.94 -17.84
C ASN A 60 -30.58 31.50 -18.18
N TYR A 61 -29.53 30.74 -17.95
CA TYR A 61 -28.20 31.10 -18.35
C TYR A 61 -27.49 29.94 -19.07
N ASN A 62 -26.53 30.26 -19.90
CA ASN A 62 -25.74 29.27 -20.62
C ASN A 62 -24.34 29.81 -20.91
N ILE A 63 -23.35 29.22 -20.24
CA ILE A 63 -21.95 29.52 -20.51
C ILE A 63 -21.45 28.47 -21.47
N LYS A 64 -21.12 28.87 -22.68
CA LYS A 64 -20.71 27.98 -23.79
C LYS A 64 -19.21 28.04 -23.98
N GLY A 65 -18.67 26.96 -24.53
CA GLY A 65 -17.28 26.95 -24.97
C GLY A 65 -16.29 26.90 -23.84
N ILE A 66 -16.65 26.31 -22.69
CA ILE A 66 -15.77 26.20 -21.53
C ILE A 66 -14.80 25.05 -21.75
N ASN A 67 -13.53 25.29 -21.53
CA ASN A 67 -12.53 24.22 -21.59
C ASN A 67 -12.78 23.18 -20.49
N PRO A 68 -12.56 21.90 -20.77
CA PRO A 68 -12.64 20.87 -19.74
C PRO A 68 -11.69 21.17 -18.59
N GLY A 69 -12.16 20.97 -17.37
CA GLY A 69 -11.39 21.30 -16.16
C GLY A 69 -12.29 21.54 -14.96
N THR A 70 -11.66 21.78 -13.82
CA THR A 70 -12.36 22.11 -12.58
C THR A 70 -12.30 23.61 -12.33
N TYR A 71 -13.44 24.22 -12.16
CA TYR A 71 -13.60 25.68 -12.01
C TYR A 71 -14.34 26.05 -10.74
N ASN A 72 -14.08 27.25 -10.27
CA ASN A 72 -14.90 27.91 -9.25
C ASN A 72 -15.83 28.88 -9.96
N MET A 73 -17.12 28.62 -9.87
CA MET A 73 -18.17 29.48 -10.46
C MET A 73 -18.68 30.45 -9.40
N GLU A 74 -18.68 31.73 -9.71
CA GLU A 74 -19.25 32.79 -8.89
C GLU A 74 -20.51 33.31 -9.52
N VAL A 75 -21.54 33.45 -8.67
CA VAL A 75 -22.84 33.96 -9.07
C VAL A 75 -23.16 35.20 -8.20
N SER A 76 -23.31 36.34 -8.84
CA SER A 76 -23.56 37.61 -8.17
C SER A 76 -24.70 38.37 -8.80
N PHE A 77 -25.54 39.02 -7.94
CA PHE A 77 -26.62 39.86 -8.36
C PHE A 77 -26.81 40.97 -7.33
N ILE A 78 -27.14 42.18 -7.80
CA ILE A 78 -27.31 43.34 -6.92
C ILE A 78 -28.50 43.09 -5.98
N GLY A 79 -28.27 43.18 -4.67
CA GLY A 79 -29.29 42.92 -3.65
C GLY A 79 -29.38 41.49 -3.16
N TYR A 80 -28.51 40.59 -3.66
CA TYR A 80 -28.45 39.20 -3.30
C TYR A 80 -27.07 38.82 -2.75
N LYS A 81 -27.02 37.75 -1.93
CA LYS A 81 -25.77 37.18 -1.46
C LYS A 81 -25.02 36.52 -2.64
N THR A 82 -23.75 36.84 -2.78
CA THR A 82 -22.89 36.15 -3.77
C THR A 82 -22.72 34.69 -3.40
N ILE A 83 -22.95 33.78 -4.35
CA ILE A 83 -22.75 32.34 -4.20
C ILE A 83 -21.53 31.93 -4.97
N GLN A 84 -20.67 31.09 -4.38
CA GLN A 84 -19.56 30.46 -5.04
C GLN A 84 -19.75 28.93 -5.07
N TYR A 85 -19.74 28.36 -6.25
CA TYR A 85 -19.68 26.92 -6.49
C TYR A 85 -18.21 26.55 -6.69
N THR A 86 -17.59 25.87 -5.73
CA THR A 86 -16.21 25.40 -5.85
C THR A 86 -16.15 23.99 -6.40
N GLY A 87 -15.12 23.69 -7.18
CA GLY A 87 -14.93 22.34 -7.71
C GLY A 87 -15.88 21.95 -8.83
N THR A 88 -16.48 22.92 -9.56
CA THR A 88 -17.34 22.62 -10.72
C THR A 88 -16.53 21.99 -11.84
N VAL A 89 -16.72 20.69 -12.07
CA VAL A 89 -16.05 19.94 -13.14
C VAL A 89 -16.80 20.13 -14.45
N ILE A 90 -16.09 20.57 -15.48
CA ILE A 90 -16.59 20.73 -16.84
C ILE A 90 -15.96 19.64 -17.70
N GLU A 91 -16.81 18.85 -18.31
CA GLU A 91 -16.42 17.74 -19.18
C GLU A 91 -16.60 18.11 -20.65
N THR A 92 -15.76 17.55 -21.49
CA THR A 92 -15.82 17.77 -22.96
C THR A 92 -17.16 17.30 -23.53
N GLY A 93 -17.78 18.15 -24.34
CA GLY A 93 -19.01 17.81 -25.05
C GLY A 93 -20.27 17.73 -24.20
N LYS A 94 -20.16 17.91 -22.90
CA LYS A 94 -21.30 17.84 -21.97
C LYS A 94 -21.76 19.24 -21.55
N THR A 95 -23.07 19.37 -21.35
CA THR A 95 -23.64 20.54 -20.68
C THR A 95 -23.97 20.17 -19.26
N LYS A 96 -23.27 20.80 -18.30
CA LYS A 96 -23.58 20.63 -16.89
C LYS A 96 -24.73 21.55 -16.52
N GLN A 97 -25.81 20.97 -16.02
CA GLN A 97 -26.95 21.74 -15.54
C GLN A 97 -26.77 22.10 -14.06
N ILE A 98 -26.83 23.40 -13.74
CA ILE A 98 -26.74 23.90 -12.38
C ILE A 98 -27.82 24.94 -12.21
N ASP A 99 -28.88 24.59 -11.48
CA ASP A 99 -29.92 25.53 -11.13
C ASP A 99 -29.54 26.26 -9.85
N ILE A 100 -29.76 27.57 -9.80
CA ILE A 100 -29.23 28.48 -8.78
C ILE A 100 -30.36 29.14 -8.07
N GLU A 101 -30.33 29.10 -6.74
CA GLU A 101 -31.27 29.86 -5.89
C GLU A 101 -30.50 30.95 -5.12
N LEU A 102 -30.80 32.22 -5.38
CA LEU A 102 -30.18 33.31 -4.70
C LEU A 102 -31.05 33.78 -3.52
N GLU A 103 -30.43 34.18 -2.44
CA GLU A 103 -31.08 34.73 -1.26
C GLU A 103 -30.84 36.23 -1.18
N GLU A 104 -31.91 37.00 -0.99
CA GLU A 104 -31.82 38.45 -0.83
C GLU A 104 -30.93 38.86 0.34
N SER A 105 -30.00 39.77 0.09
CA SER A 105 -29.12 40.33 1.11
C SER A 105 -29.60 41.67 1.59
N VAL A 106 -30.11 41.75 2.82
CA VAL A 106 -30.30 43.00 3.49
C VAL A 106 -28.97 43.45 4.08
N LEU A 107 -28.20 44.17 3.28
CA LEU A 107 -27.00 44.94 3.66
C LEU A 107 -26.07 44.24 4.73
N THR A 108 -25.30 43.25 4.31
CA THR A 108 -23.99 43.00 4.91
C THR A 108 -23.03 42.57 3.79
N LEU A 109 -22.16 43.50 3.39
CA LEU A 109 -21.05 43.23 2.50
C LEU A 109 -20.11 42.20 3.16
N GLY A 110 -19.97 40.99 2.59
CA GLY A 110 -18.83 40.17 2.87
C GLY A 110 -19.04 38.70 3.32
N GLN A 111 -20.20 38.10 3.14
CA GLN A 111 -20.33 36.65 3.32
C GLN A 111 -20.68 35.97 2.00
N ASP A 112 -19.65 35.36 1.36
CA ASP A 112 -19.84 34.48 0.24
C ASP A 112 -20.34 33.12 0.74
N VAL A 113 -21.42 32.62 0.17
CA VAL A 113 -21.88 31.26 0.41
C VAL A 113 -21.09 30.34 -0.53
N VAL A 114 -20.22 29.50 0.04
CA VAL A 114 -19.42 28.54 -0.73
C VAL A 114 -20.16 27.21 -0.80
N ILE A 115 -20.56 26.79 -2.00
CA ILE A 115 -21.12 25.48 -2.26
C ILE A 115 -20.02 24.64 -2.91
N VAL A 116 -19.63 23.56 -2.24
CA VAL A 116 -18.64 22.61 -2.79
C VAL A 116 -19.33 21.72 -3.81
N GLY A 117 -18.84 21.71 -5.04
CA GLY A 117 -19.33 20.81 -6.08
C GLY A 117 -18.90 19.38 -5.80
N GLU A 118 -19.83 18.54 -5.36
CA GLU A 118 -19.54 17.14 -5.06
C GLU A 118 -19.38 16.29 -6.35
N LYS A 119 -18.36 15.41 -6.36
CA LYS A 119 -18.17 14.42 -7.42
C LYS A 119 -19.32 13.41 -7.36
N PRO A 120 -19.99 13.06 -8.49
CA PRO A 120 -21.00 12.00 -8.48
C PRO A 120 -20.46 10.70 -7.90
N LEU A 121 -21.25 9.98 -7.06
CA LEU A 121 -20.88 8.66 -6.56
C LEU A 121 -20.84 7.62 -7.67
N LEU A 122 -21.76 7.72 -8.63
CA LEU A 122 -21.76 6.88 -9.83
C LEU A 122 -21.00 7.59 -10.94
N ASP A 123 -19.82 7.06 -11.28
CA ASP A 123 -19.10 7.45 -12.48
C ASP A 123 -19.46 6.45 -13.59
N VAL A 124 -20.26 6.90 -14.56
CA VAL A 124 -20.71 6.07 -15.70
C VAL A 124 -19.58 5.81 -16.70
N GLU A 125 -18.52 6.60 -16.67
CA GLU A 125 -17.37 6.49 -17.58
C GLU A 125 -16.30 5.54 -17.07
N GLU A 126 -16.37 5.15 -15.79
CA GLU A 126 -15.36 4.30 -15.17
C GLU A 126 -15.49 2.84 -15.63
N THR A 127 -14.46 2.36 -16.31
CA THR A 127 -14.38 0.99 -16.88
C THR A 127 -13.63 0.00 -15.99
N GLN A 128 -13.12 0.43 -14.83
CA GLN A 128 -12.29 -0.34 -13.93
C GLN A 128 -12.90 -0.46 -12.54
N SER A 129 -12.50 -1.46 -11.75
CA SER A 129 -12.84 -1.55 -10.33
C SER A 129 -11.95 -0.61 -9.51
N LYS A 130 -12.35 0.64 -9.49
CA LYS A 130 -11.65 1.71 -8.78
C LYS A 130 -12.50 2.22 -7.62
N ARG A 131 -11.86 2.36 -6.46
CA ARG A 131 -12.44 2.95 -5.25
C ARG A 131 -11.64 4.18 -4.89
N THR A 132 -12.33 5.28 -4.70
CA THR A 132 -11.73 6.54 -4.26
C THR A 132 -12.24 6.85 -2.87
N ILE A 133 -11.31 7.03 -1.95
CA ILE A 133 -11.55 7.42 -0.56
C ILE A 133 -11.09 8.87 -0.43
N SER A 134 -12.01 9.77 -0.16
CA SER A 134 -11.73 11.19 -0.05
C SER A 134 -11.14 11.54 1.32
N ARG A 135 -10.55 12.73 1.38
CA ARG A 135 -10.05 13.33 2.63
C ARG A 135 -11.10 13.34 3.73
N ASP A 136 -12.34 13.78 3.42
CA ASP A 136 -13.40 13.88 4.41
C ASP A 136 -13.75 12.51 5.01
N GLU A 137 -13.73 11.45 4.20
CA GLU A 137 -13.92 10.07 4.67
C GLU A 137 -12.76 9.60 5.55
N ILE A 138 -11.53 9.99 5.22
CA ILE A 138 -10.33 9.63 5.99
C ILE A 138 -10.32 10.34 7.36
N GLU A 139 -10.60 11.64 7.37
CA GLU A 139 -10.62 12.43 8.61
C GLU A 139 -11.68 11.95 9.60
N VAL A 140 -12.85 11.56 9.09
CA VAL A 140 -13.95 11.03 9.90
C VAL A 140 -13.62 9.64 10.48
N ALA A 141 -12.97 8.81 9.71
CA ALA A 141 -12.68 7.41 10.09
C ALA A 141 -11.56 7.30 11.15
N ALA A 142 -10.86 8.38 11.47
CA ALA A 142 -9.73 8.41 12.41
C ALA A 142 -8.69 7.30 12.13
N LEU A 143 -8.36 7.10 10.86
CA LEU A 143 -7.39 6.11 10.42
C LEU A 143 -5.98 6.63 10.64
N GLU A 144 -5.09 5.79 11.14
CA GLU A 144 -3.73 6.22 11.47
C GLU A 144 -2.81 6.21 10.26
N ASN A 145 -2.97 5.23 9.39
CA ASN A 145 -2.07 5.01 8.27
C ASN A 145 -2.82 4.54 7.02
N ILE A 146 -2.12 4.51 5.92
CA ILE A 146 -2.68 4.15 4.63
C ILE A 146 -3.13 2.67 4.55
N ASN A 147 -2.44 1.77 5.25
CA ASN A 147 -2.81 0.36 5.24
C ASN A 147 -4.20 0.16 5.84
N ASP A 148 -4.54 0.92 6.89
CA ASP A 148 -5.89 0.89 7.49
C ASP A 148 -6.97 1.34 6.52
N ILE A 149 -6.65 2.29 5.63
CA ILE A 149 -7.57 2.77 4.59
C ILE A 149 -7.77 1.70 3.51
N VAL A 150 -6.68 1.10 3.06
CA VAL A 150 -6.67 0.15 1.94
C VAL A 150 -7.33 -1.17 2.33
N THR A 151 -7.09 -1.66 3.55
CA THR A 151 -7.62 -2.94 4.03
C THR A 151 -9.13 -2.95 4.27
N GLN A 152 -9.77 -1.78 4.31
CA GLN A 152 -11.24 -1.70 4.39
C GLN A 152 -11.92 -1.95 3.05
N GLN A 153 -11.18 -1.95 1.94
CA GLN A 153 -11.76 -2.06 0.62
C GLN A 153 -12.09 -3.52 0.27
N ALA A 154 -13.19 -3.74 -0.47
CA ALA A 154 -13.53 -5.07 -0.95
C ALA A 154 -12.42 -5.64 -1.85
N GLY A 155 -12.14 -6.94 -1.73
CA GLY A 155 -11.08 -7.62 -2.47
C GLY A 155 -9.67 -7.38 -1.93
N VAL A 156 -9.53 -6.68 -0.79
CA VAL A 156 -8.26 -6.47 -0.10
C VAL A 156 -8.24 -7.29 1.18
N VAL A 157 -7.19 -8.06 1.37
CA VAL A 157 -6.96 -8.91 2.54
C VAL A 157 -5.62 -8.54 3.16
N GLN A 158 -5.59 -8.39 4.48
CA GLN A 158 -4.34 -8.28 5.22
C GLN A 158 -3.99 -9.65 5.82
N SER A 159 -2.79 -10.14 5.58
CA SER A 159 -2.22 -11.31 6.21
C SER A 159 -0.77 -11.04 6.54
N ASP A 160 -0.35 -11.33 7.78
CA ASP A 160 1.03 -11.18 8.23
C ASP A 160 1.65 -9.78 7.95
N ASN A 161 0.88 -8.72 8.17
CA ASN A 161 1.19 -7.32 7.84
C ASN A 161 1.36 -7.01 6.35
N GLU A 162 1.04 -7.95 5.49
CA GLU A 162 1.05 -7.79 4.04
C GLU A 162 -0.34 -7.53 3.49
N ILE A 163 -0.40 -6.75 2.41
CA ILE A 163 -1.63 -6.46 1.68
C ILE A 163 -1.69 -7.33 0.43
N HIS A 164 -2.75 -8.13 0.34
CA HIS A 164 -3.07 -8.95 -0.81
C HIS A 164 -4.32 -8.40 -1.49
N ILE A 165 -4.20 -8.00 -2.76
CA ILE A 165 -5.34 -7.53 -3.55
C ILE A 165 -5.78 -8.63 -4.49
N ARG A 166 -7.06 -9.06 -4.36
CA ARG A 166 -7.66 -10.13 -5.17
C ARG A 166 -6.75 -11.37 -5.29
N GLY A 167 -6.09 -11.72 -4.20
CA GLY A 167 -5.34 -12.95 -4.06
C GLY A 167 -3.94 -13.00 -4.69
N GLY A 168 -3.40 -11.89 -5.15
CA GLY A 168 -2.00 -11.86 -5.56
C GLY A 168 -1.05 -11.88 -4.37
N ARG A 169 0.21 -12.20 -4.62
CA ARG A 169 1.28 -12.04 -3.62
C ARG A 169 1.44 -10.54 -3.28
N SER A 170 1.84 -10.23 -2.07
CA SER A 170 1.93 -8.83 -1.59
C SER A 170 2.79 -7.93 -2.47
N TYR A 171 3.91 -8.45 -2.98
CA TYR A 171 4.81 -7.68 -3.85
C TYR A 171 4.24 -7.43 -5.25
N GLU A 172 3.15 -8.08 -5.66
CA GLU A 172 2.50 -7.88 -6.96
C GLU A 172 1.71 -6.56 -7.04
N ASN A 173 1.41 -5.96 -5.90
CA ASN A 173 0.76 -4.65 -5.86
C ASN A 173 1.74 -3.54 -6.30
N ALA A 174 1.19 -2.46 -6.85
CA ALA A 174 1.91 -1.21 -7.01
C ALA A 174 1.40 -0.19 -6.00
N PHE A 175 2.33 0.50 -5.34
CA PHE A 175 2.05 1.58 -4.41
C PHE A 175 2.64 2.87 -4.97
N LEU A 176 1.76 3.85 -5.21
CA LEU A 176 2.10 5.11 -5.83
C LEU A 176 1.81 6.27 -4.89
N LEU A 177 2.69 7.26 -4.89
CA LEU A 177 2.50 8.54 -4.23
C LEU A 177 2.54 9.65 -5.28
N ASP A 178 1.46 10.43 -5.36
CA ASP A 178 1.27 11.44 -6.40
C ASP A 178 1.55 10.89 -7.82
N GLY A 179 1.20 9.59 -8.05
CA GLY A 179 1.32 8.89 -9.32
C GLY A 179 2.68 8.26 -9.62
N VAL A 180 3.64 8.26 -8.68
CA VAL A 180 4.96 7.66 -8.86
C VAL A 180 5.21 6.57 -7.82
N SER A 181 5.92 5.50 -8.20
CA SER A 181 6.21 4.37 -7.32
C SER A 181 7.07 4.79 -6.12
N VAL A 182 6.65 4.38 -4.93
CA VAL A 182 7.40 4.56 -3.67
C VAL A 182 7.80 3.22 -3.06
N GLN A 183 7.73 2.16 -3.85
CA GLN A 183 8.02 0.82 -3.41
C GLN A 183 9.53 0.56 -3.38
N ASP A 184 10.03 0.05 -2.26
CA ASP A 184 11.39 -0.46 -2.17
C ASP A 184 11.47 -1.79 -2.96
N PRO A 185 12.21 -1.88 -4.06
CA PRO A 185 12.26 -3.07 -4.90
C PRO A 185 12.93 -4.27 -4.23
N LEU A 186 13.79 -4.05 -3.23
CA LEU A 186 14.47 -5.13 -2.49
C LEU A 186 13.57 -5.67 -1.37
N ALA A 187 12.94 -4.81 -0.59
CA ALA A 187 11.96 -5.24 0.40
C ALA A 187 10.68 -5.80 -0.27
N GLY A 188 10.24 -5.19 -1.35
CA GLY A 188 9.19 -5.76 -2.22
C GLY A 188 7.77 -5.67 -1.69
N THR A 189 7.52 -5.16 -0.50
CA THR A 189 6.21 -5.16 0.14
C THR A 189 5.74 -3.76 0.53
N GLY A 190 4.44 -3.55 0.46
CA GLY A 190 3.73 -2.40 1.02
C GLY A 190 4.22 -1.02 0.61
N PHE A 191 3.78 -0.03 1.35
CA PHE A 191 4.34 1.30 1.29
C PHE A 191 5.68 1.31 2.01
N GLY A 192 6.75 1.54 1.28
CA GLY A 192 8.04 1.86 1.89
C GLY A 192 7.98 3.16 2.70
N LEU A 193 7.07 4.06 2.33
CA LEU A 193 6.77 5.29 3.08
C LEU A 193 5.59 5.06 4.03
N GLN A 194 5.80 5.32 5.30
CA GLN A 194 4.71 5.49 6.26
C GLN A 194 4.10 6.87 6.06
N LEU A 195 2.84 6.92 5.64
CA LEU A 195 2.12 8.17 5.41
C LEU A 195 1.09 8.38 6.51
N SER A 196 1.09 9.59 7.08
CA SER A 196 0.00 10.01 7.95
C SER A 196 -1.30 10.19 7.15
N ALA A 197 -2.40 9.72 7.70
CA ALA A 197 -3.73 9.89 7.10
C ALA A 197 -4.07 11.38 6.87
N ASN A 198 -3.64 12.28 7.75
CA ASN A 198 -3.88 13.73 7.63
C ASN A 198 -3.01 14.42 6.56
N ALA A 199 -2.01 13.74 5.99
CA ALA A 199 -1.26 14.25 4.84
C ALA A 199 -1.92 13.92 3.49
N ILE A 200 -3.00 13.12 3.52
CA ILE A 200 -3.63 12.54 2.33
C ILE A 200 -4.83 13.39 1.89
N GLU A 201 -4.93 13.65 0.61
CA GLU A 201 -6.08 14.28 -0.05
C GLU A 201 -7.09 13.23 -0.53
N GLU A 202 -6.59 12.17 -1.18
CA GLU A 202 -7.39 11.03 -1.61
C GLU A 202 -6.53 9.76 -1.76
N VAL A 203 -7.17 8.61 -1.61
CA VAL A 203 -6.60 7.29 -1.90
C VAL A 203 -7.43 6.63 -2.97
N GLU A 204 -6.79 6.21 -4.04
CA GLU A 204 -7.40 5.38 -5.08
C GLU A 204 -6.90 3.95 -4.92
N VAL A 205 -7.82 3.01 -4.73
CA VAL A 205 -7.55 1.57 -4.71
C VAL A 205 -8.16 0.95 -5.95
N ILE A 206 -7.32 0.49 -6.87
CA ILE A 206 -7.74 -0.11 -8.13
C ILE A 206 -7.44 -1.60 -8.05
N THR A 207 -8.48 -2.40 -7.91
CA THR A 207 -8.35 -3.85 -7.71
C THR A 207 -8.38 -4.64 -9.01
N GLY A 208 -8.73 -4.01 -10.15
CA GLY A 208 -8.74 -4.66 -11.45
C GLY A 208 -9.02 -3.71 -12.60
N GLY A 209 -8.75 -4.16 -13.82
CA GLY A 209 -9.04 -3.41 -15.05
C GLY A 209 -8.26 -2.11 -15.21
N TYR A 210 -7.15 -1.89 -14.48
CA TYR A 210 -6.45 -0.62 -14.48
C TYR A 210 -5.82 -0.27 -15.83
N ASN A 211 -5.83 1.03 -16.11
CA ASN A 211 -5.41 1.63 -17.38
C ASN A 211 -3.93 1.39 -17.72
N ALA A 212 -3.55 1.59 -18.98
CA ALA A 212 -2.20 1.36 -19.49
C ALA A 212 -1.13 2.25 -18.84
N GLU A 213 -1.51 3.37 -18.25
CA GLU A 213 -0.63 4.24 -17.47
C GLU A 213 -0.02 3.58 -16.22
N PHE A 214 -0.70 2.58 -15.65
CA PHE A 214 -0.24 1.83 -14.50
C PHE A 214 0.54 0.58 -14.93
N GLY A 215 1.72 0.38 -14.40
CA GLY A 215 2.59 -0.76 -14.68
C GLY A 215 3.23 -1.32 -13.43
N GLN A 216 4.05 -2.36 -13.60
CA GLN A 216 4.74 -3.04 -12.51
C GLN A 216 3.78 -3.52 -11.40
N ALA A 217 2.57 -3.88 -11.80
CA ALA A 217 1.52 -4.43 -10.96
C ALA A 217 0.86 -5.58 -11.69
N THR A 218 0.65 -6.70 -11.02
CA THR A 218 -0.12 -7.84 -11.52
C THR A 218 -1.36 -8.07 -10.69
N SER A 219 -1.47 -7.42 -9.51
CA SER A 219 -2.55 -7.63 -8.56
C SER A 219 -3.46 -6.42 -8.40
N GLY A 220 -2.95 -5.31 -7.92
CA GLY A 220 -3.71 -4.08 -7.76
C GLY A 220 -2.81 -2.86 -7.70
N VAL A 221 -3.42 -1.69 -7.73
CA VAL A 221 -2.73 -0.40 -7.64
C VAL A 221 -3.35 0.40 -6.51
N VAL A 222 -2.51 0.90 -5.62
CA VAL A 222 -2.87 1.88 -4.58
C VAL A 222 -2.16 3.18 -4.92
N ASN A 223 -2.94 4.20 -5.27
CA ASN A 223 -2.40 5.52 -5.62
C ASN A 223 -2.87 6.54 -4.59
N VAL A 224 -1.92 7.14 -3.89
CA VAL A 224 -2.16 8.14 -2.86
C VAL A 224 -1.82 9.50 -3.39
N ARG A 225 -2.74 10.45 -3.22
CA ARG A 225 -2.49 11.85 -3.49
C ARG A 225 -2.35 12.61 -2.18
N THR A 226 -1.26 13.36 -2.06
CA THR A 226 -0.99 14.17 -0.88
C THR A 226 -1.56 15.58 -1.02
N ARG A 227 -1.88 16.18 0.12
CA ARG A 227 -2.46 17.52 0.19
C ARG A 227 -1.53 18.59 -0.39
N GLU A 228 -2.13 19.69 -0.83
CA GLU A 228 -1.44 20.89 -1.32
C GLU A 228 -1.81 22.09 -0.44
N GLY A 229 -0.98 23.12 -0.48
CA GLY A 229 -1.29 24.42 0.13
C GLY A 229 -2.37 25.16 -0.63
N GLY A 230 -3.14 25.97 0.11
CA GLY A 230 -4.20 26.83 -0.41
C GLY A 230 -3.87 28.32 -0.31
N ARG A 231 -4.90 29.18 -0.50
CA ARG A 231 -4.80 30.65 -0.35
C ARG A 231 -5.02 31.12 1.08
N SER A 232 -5.54 30.27 1.96
CA SER A 232 -5.74 30.53 3.38
C SER A 232 -4.83 29.63 4.22
N TYR A 233 -4.43 30.15 5.38
CA TYR A 233 -3.67 29.36 6.34
C TYR A 233 -4.59 28.37 7.03
N HIS A 234 -4.14 27.16 7.17
CA HIS A 234 -4.76 26.10 7.95
C HIS A 234 -3.69 25.39 8.77
N ALA A 235 -3.97 25.17 10.01
CA ALA A 235 -3.11 24.43 10.92
C ALA A 235 -3.92 23.35 11.65
N PHE A 236 -3.27 22.23 11.91
CA PHE A 236 -3.81 21.13 12.70
C PHE A 236 -2.69 20.55 13.55
N ILE A 237 -2.98 20.34 14.82
CA ILE A 237 -2.09 19.66 15.77
C ILE A 237 -2.93 18.68 16.56
N SER A 238 -2.46 17.46 16.72
CA SER A 238 -3.08 16.46 17.59
C SER A 238 -2.04 15.70 18.40
N TYR A 239 -2.46 15.26 19.57
CA TYR A 239 -1.70 14.35 20.41
C TYR A 239 -2.63 13.33 21.04
N LYS A 240 -2.25 12.06 20.99
CA LYS A 240 -2.99 10.97 21.62
C LYS A 240 -2.06 9.95 22.28
N ARG A 241 -2.57 9.29 23.30
CA ARG A 241 -1.85 8.26 24.04
C ARG A 241 -2.78 7.19 24.60
N ASP A 242 -2.23 5.99 24.83
CA ASP A 242 -2.97 4.90 25.48
C ASP A 242 -2.60 4.71 26.97
N ASN A 243 -1.47 5.19 27.43
CA ASN A 243 -1.08 5.09 28.83
C ASN A 243 -1.67 6.28 29.64
N LEU A 244 -2.80 6.02 30.29
CA LEU A 244 -3.55 7.01 31.08
C LEU A 244 -3.28 6.94 32.60
N GLY A 245 -2.21 6.24 32.99
CA GLY A 245 -1.88 6.02 34.40
C GLY A 245 -2.52 4.75 34.98
N ASN A 246 -2.70 4.65 36.29
CA ASN A 246 -3.09 3.45 37.04
C ASN A 246 -4.42 2.76 36.65
N LEU A 247 -4.71 2.59 35.40
CA LEU A 247 -5.80 1.78 34.93
C LEU A 247 -5.30 0.36 34.61
N ASP A 248 -5.08 -0.45 35.64
CA ASP A 248 -4.55 -1.83 35.52
C ASP A 248 -5.47 -2.81 34.77
N SER A 249 -6.63 -2.33 34.30
CA SER A 249 -7.67 -3.19 33.72
C SER A 249 -7.68 -3.26 32.21
N TYR A 250 -6.77 -2.58 31.47
CA TYR A 250 -6.73 -2.61 30.02
C TYR A 250 -5.31 -2.71 29.47
N ASN A 251 -5.20 -3.27 28.27
CA ASN A 251 -3.89 -3.42 27.61
C ASN A 251 -3.41 -2.06 27.11
N THR A 252 -2.33 -1.57 27.68
CA THR A 252 -1.60 -0.39 27.18
C THR A 252 -0.29 -0.85 26.54
N PHE A 253 0.07 -0.24 25.41
CA PHE A 253 1.35 -0.46 24.75
C PHE A 253 2.30 0.72 24.96
N ASN A 254 1.97 1.62 25.89
CA ASN A 254 2.70 2.85 26.13
C ASN A 254 2.89 3.64 24.83
N THR A 255 1.79 3.81 24.10
CA THR A 255 1.77 4.48 22.80
C THR A 255 1.61 5.97 22.98
N ASP A 256 2.44 6.75 22.27
CA ASP A 256 2.27 8.19 22.11
C ASP A 256 2.31 8.54 20.63
N ILE A 257 1.31 9.28 20.15
CA ILE A 257 1.23 9.73 18.77
C ILE A 257 1.05 11.25 18.77
N ALA A 258 1.94 11.94 18.07
CA ALA A 258 1.84 13.36 17.82
C ALA A 258 1.85 13.64 16.33
N GLU A 259 0.98 14.55 15.90
CA GLU A 259 0.85 14.89 14.50
C GLU A 259 0.55 16.37 14.35
N GLY A 260 1.08 16.96 13.25
CA GLY A 260 0.77 18.34 12.90
C GLY A 260 0.85 18.58 11.42
N ASN A 261 -0.02 19.47 10.92
CA ASN A 261 0.11 20.02 9.59
C ASN A 261 -0.09 21.52 9.56
N LEU A 262 0.54 22.15 8.60
CA LEU A 262 0.44 23.57 8.35
C LEU A 262 0.42 23.81 6.84
N SER A 263 -0.50 24.62 6.36
CA SER A 263 -0.60 24.96 4.95
C SER A 263 -1.07 26.39 4.74
N GLY A 264 -0.76 26.96 3.58
CA GLY A 264 -1.21 28.30 3.22
C GLY A 264 -0.38 28.92 2.11
N PRO A 265 -0.57 30.22 1.85
CA PRO A 265 0.31 30.97 0.96
C PRO A 265 1.73 31.04 1.55
N GLU A 266 2.73 30.95 0.70
CA GLU A 266 4.13 30.96 1.14
C GLU A 266 4.49 32.39 1.66
N PRO A 267 4.93 32.53 2.93
CA PRO A 267 5.02 33.83 3.59
C PRO A 267 6.03 34.79 2.98
N ILE A 268 7.16 34.28 2.48
CA ILE A 268 8.23 35.11 1.93
C ILE A 268 7.76 35.81 0.66
N THR A 269 7.19 35.04 -0.25
CA THR A 269 6.71 35.57 -1.54
C THR A 269 5.43 36.37 -1.44
N THR A 270 4.59 36.04 -0.44
CA THR A 270 3.28 36.71 -0.26
C THR A 270 3.37 38.00 0.52
N TYR A 271 4.26 38.11 1.51
CA TYR A 271 4.33 39.29 2.41
C TYR A 271 5.71 39.97 2.41
N LEU A 272 6.82 39.19 2.51
CA LEU A 272 8.14 39.77 2.70
C LEU A 272 8.66 40.43 1.41
N LEU A 273 8.62 39.73 0.28
CA LEU A 273 9.11 40.25 -0.99
C LEU A 273 8.29 41.45 -1.50
N PRO A 274 6.96 41.45 -1.44
CA PRO A 274 6.17 42.64 -1.76
C PRO A 274 6.49 43.84 -0.86
N ALA A 275 6.77 43.62 0.43
CA ALA A 275 7.21 44.69 1.33
C ALA A 275 8.58 45.30 0.97
N LEU A 276 9.37 44.61 0.13
CA LEU A 276 10.65 45.03 -0.43
C LEU A 276 10.52 45.48 -1.91
N ASP A 277 9.28 45.72 -2.40
CA ASP A 277 8.95 46.06 -3.80
C ASP A 277 9.39 44.98 -4.83
N ILE A 278 9.59 43.75 -4.39
CA ILE A 278 9.88 42.59 -5.25
C ILE A 278 8.60 41.78 -5.46
N GLN A 279 8.09 41.74 -6.69
CA GLN A 279 6.91 40.97 -7.06
C GLN A 279 7.32 39.73 -7.88
N ILE A 280 6.96 38.53 -7.37
CA ILE A 280 7.08 37.28 -8.13
C ILE A 280 5.73 37.04 -8.83
N PRO A 281 5.70 36.81 -10.17
CA PRO A 281 4.45 36.53 -10.87
C PRO A 281 3.85 35.19 -10.41
N GLY A 282 2.52 35.12 -10.30
CA GLY A 282 1.82 33.89 -9.89
C GLY A 282 1.63 33.77 -8.38
N GLU A 283 1.32 32.56 -7.93
CA GLU A 283 1.00 32.25 -6.54
C GLU A 283 1.86 31.08 -6.05
N ILE A 284 2.49 31.22 -4.90
CA ILE A 284 3.21 30.15 -4.22
C ILE A 284 2.47 29.76 -2.94
N SER A 285 2.24 28.48 -2.77
CA SER A 285 1.63 27.93 -1.56
C SER A 285 2.44 26.73 -1.04
N PHE A 286 2.33 26.46 0.24
CA PHE A 286 3.02 25.36 0.89
C PHE A 286 2.06 24.50 1.70
N PHE A 287 2.45 23.20 1.86
CA PHE A 287 1.86 22.27 2.80
C PHE A 287 3.00 21.53 3.52
N GLY A 288 2.93 21.44 4.83
CA GLY A 288 3.83 20.68 5.67
C GLY A 288 3.06 19.75 6.58
N ASN A 289 3.52 18.52 6.75
CA ASN A 289 2.98 17.55 7.71
C ASN A 289 4.11 16.88 8.46
N PHE A 290 3.88 16.63 9.73
CA PHE A 290 4.74 15.86 10.62
C PHE A 290 3.92 14.84 11.38
N TYR A 291 4.41 13.63 11.49
CA TYR A 291 3.83 12.54 12.27
C TYR A 291 4.92 11.85 13.09
N MET A 292 4.60 11.51 14.33
CA MET A 292 5.41 10.73 15.24
C MET A 292 4.53 9.71 15.95
N GLY A 293 4.86 8.44 15.83
CA GLY A 293 4.22 7.34 16.56
C GLY A 293 5.27 6.51 17.30
N LEU A 294 5.14 6.39 18.62
CA LEU A 294 6.05 5.66 19.48
C LEU A 294 5.27 4.63 20.29
N THR A 295 5.75 3.39 20.35
CA THR A 295 5.09 2.33 21.15
C THR A 295 6.09 1.31 21.67
N ASP A 296 5.86 0.80 22.87
CA ASP A 296 6.61 -0.34 23.41
C ASP A 296 6.16 -1.69 22.86
N GLY A 297 5.09 -1.68 22.03
CA GLY A 297 4.56 -2.91 21.44
C GLY A 297 3.95 -3.86 22.44
N ILE A 298 3.82 -5.13 22.03
CA ILE A 298 3.15 -6.18 22.81
C ILE A 298 3.95 -6.59 24.04
N ILE A 299 5.27 -6.36 24.07
CA ILE A 299 6.13 -6.71 25.20
C ILE A 299 6.54 -5.47 25.97
N GLN A 300 5.84 -5.26 27.04
CA GLN A 300 6.10 -4.13 27.92
C GLN A 300 7.28 -4.38 28.86
N GLY A 301 8.01 -3.32 29.17
CA GLY A 301 8.82 -3.19 30.37
C GLY A 301 10.21 -3.81 30.36
N ARG A 302 10.66 -4.42 29.28
CA ARG A 302 12.00 -5.04 29.20
C ARG A 302 12.96 -4.41 28.20
N TYR A 303 12.48 -3.43 27.45
CA TYR A 303 13.30 -2.72 26.48
C TYR A 303 14.12 -1.62 27.16
N LYS A 304 15.44 -1.71 27.07
CA LYS A 304 16.37 -0.68 27.55
C LYS A 304 16.83 0.18 26.39
N ALA A 305 16.01 1.05 26.00
CA ALA A 305 16.21 1.92 24.84
C ALA A 305 17.39 2.88 24.95
N SER A 306 17.88 3.14 26.13
CA SER A 306 18.96 4.11 26.35
C SER A 306 20.29 3.74 25.71
N ALA A 307 20.46 2.48 25.33
CA ALA A 307 21.70 1.97 24.74
C ALA A 307 21.65 1.88 23.19
N ASN A 308 20.50 2.16 22.56
CA ASN A 308 20.36 1.92 21.14
C ASN A 308 21.05 3.00 20.29
N GLN A 309 22.18 2.66 19.69
CA GLN A 309 22.97 3.54 18.85
C GLN A 309 22.24 3.96 17.56
N VAL A 310 21.34 3.13 17.05
CA VAL A 310 20.56 3.42 15.85
C VAL A 310 19.67 4.64 16.07
N TYR A 311 18.98 4.70 17.21
CA TYR A 311 18.14 5.86 17.54
C TYR A 311 18.97 7.14 17.71
N SER A 312 20.13 7.05 18.37
CA SER A 312 21.00 8.23 18.56
C SER A 312 21.59 8.73 17.24
N SER A 313 21.88 7.85 16.30
CA SER A 313 22.39 8.25 14.97
C SER A 313 21.35 8.95 14.10
N ILE A 314 20.08 8.53 14.19
CA ILE A 314 18.98 9.10 13.39
C ILE A 314 18.48 10.41 13.97
N PHE A 315 18.34 10.51 15.28
CA PHE A 315 17.70 11.64 15.94
C PHE A 315 18.67 12.51 16.77
N GLY A 316 19.97 12.40 16.53
CA GLY A 316 20.97 13.24 17.16
C GLY A 316 21.00 13.16 18.70
N GLY A 317 20.72 11.98 19.26
CA GLY A 317 20.70 11.77 20.72
C GLY A 317 19.45 12.32 21.41
N THR A 318 18.40 12.67 20.66
CA THR A 318 17.14 13.10 21.27
C THR A 318 16.48 11.94 22.02
N LYS A 319 15.90 12.22 23.18
CA LYS A 319 15.22 11.24 24.03
C LYS A 319 13.85 10.79 23.51
N PHE A 320 13.52 11.10 22.25
CA PHE A 320 12.17 10.88 21.71
C PHE A 320 11.91 9.44 21.27
N ALA A 321 12.92 8.60 21.14
CA ALA A 321 12.71 7.30 20.52
C ALA A 321 13.30 6.08 21.22
N PRO A 322 13.22 5.92 22.54
CA PRO A 322 13.66 4.66 23.12
C PRO A 322 12.49 3.68 23.29
N ARG A 323 11.79 3.32 22.23
CA ARG A 323 10.69 2.35 22.29
C ARG A 323 10.90 1.24 21.29
N ALA A 324 10.14 0.14 21.43
CA ALA A 324 10.27 -1.02 20.56
C ALA A 324 9.92 -0.69 19.10
N GLU A 325 8.94 0.20 18.91
CA GLU A 325 8.55 0.66 17.59
C GLU A 325 8.48 2.18 17.53
N ASN A 326 9.06 2.76 16.48
CA ASN A 326 9.15 4.20 16.30
C ASN A 326 8.91 4.52 14.83
N ASN A 327 7.89 5.35 14.58
CA ASN A 327 7.50 5.78 13.26
C ASN A 327 7.56 7.29 13.17
N TRP A 328 8.31 7.80 12.20
CA TRP A 328 8.46 9.22 11.92
C TRP A 328 8.18 9.49 10.47
N PHE A 329 7.46 10.54 10.20
CA PHE A 329 7.14 10.96 8.85
C PHE A 329 7.15 12.48 8.73
N TRP A 330 7.77 12.97 7.67
CA TRP A 330 7.77 14.39 7.28
C TRP A 330 7.38 14.51 5.82
N LEU A 331 6.49 15.44 5.56
CA LEU A 331 6.10 15.85 4.22
C LEU A 331 6.22 17.36 4.10
N GLY A 332 6.95 17.83 3.10
CA GLY A 332 6.96 19.23 2.69
C GLY A 332 6.60 19.34 1.21
N LYS A 333 5.61 20.13 0.87
CA LYS A 333 5.17 20.36 -0.52
C LYS A 333 5.10 21.85 -0.80
N LEU A 334 5.74 22.29 -1.89
CA LEU A 334 5.70 23.66 -2.38
C LEU A 334 5.06 23.66 -3.77
N THR A 335 4.01 24.44 -3.95
CA THR A 335 3.29 24.55 -5.20
C THR A 335 3.41 25.97 -5.74
N TYR A 336 3.97 26.13 -6.92
CA TYR A 336 4.09 27.39 -7.63
C TYR A 336 3.21 27.38 -8.88
N LYS A 337 2.13 28.16 -8.84
CA LYS A 337 1.26 28.44 -9.97
C LYS A 337 1.77 29.69 -10.67
N VAL A 338 2.65 29.51 -11.64
CA VAL A 338 3.27 30.60 -12.40
C VAL A 338 2.24 31.35 -13.24
N SER A 339 1.30 30.61 -13.80
CA SER A 339 0.16 31.11 -14.57
C SER A 339 -1.03 30.15 -14.43
N PRO A 340 -2.24 30.49 -14.90
CA PRO A 340 -3.36 29.57 -14.93
C PRO A 340 -3.11 28.27 -15.70
N THR A 341 -2.17 28.29 -16.65
CA THR A 341 -1.82 27.14 -17.50
C THR A 341 -0.55 26.41 -17.10
N PHE A 342 0.25 26.98 -16.18
CA PHE A 342 1.56 26.41 -15.83
C PHE A 342 1.74 26.32 -14.33
N LYS A 343 1.92 25.12 -13.81
CA LYS A 343 2.11 24.77 -12.40
C LYS A 343 3.39 23.96 -12.23
N LEU A 344 4.21 24.37 -11.26
CA LEU A 344 5.38 23.65 -10.79
C LEU A 344 5.13 23.23 -9.34
N GLN A 345 5.48 21.98 -8.98
CA GLN A 345 5.31 21.47 -7.64
C GLN A 345 6.54 20.67 -7.23
N TYR A 346 7.07 20.98 -6.07
CA TYR A 346 8.12 20.20 -5.44
C TYR A 346 7.60 19.58 -4.15
N SER A 347 7.86 18.29 -3.95
CA SER A 347 7.58 17.60 -2.70
C SER A 347 8.81 16.88 -2.16
N PHE A 348 8.99 16.95 -0.86
CA PHE A 348 9.96 16.21 -0.07
C PHE A 348 9.21 15.37 0.95
N ASN A 349 9.51 14.08 0.99
CA ASN A 349 8.94 13.14 1.94
C ASN A 349 10.07 12.33 2.57
N GLN A 350 10.02 12.15 3.87
CA GLN A 350 10.88 11.21 4.58
C GLN A 350 10.07 10.39 5.56
N SER A 351 10.35 9.10 5.58
CA SER A 351 9.75 8.15 6.51
C SER A 351 10.85 7.34 7.17
N VAL A 352 10.85 7.29 8.50
CA VAL A 352 11.74 6.46 9.29
C VAL A 352 10.89 5.53 10.14
N ASN A 353 11.03 4.23 9.91
CA ASN A 353 10.39 3.19 10.69
C ASN A 353 11.47 2.36 11.38
N ILE A 354 11.36 2.22 12.70
CA ILE A 354 12.30 1.45 13.51
C ILE A 354 11.50 0.52 14.40
N ASN A 355 11.70 -0.79 14.25
CA ASN A 355 10.97 -1.78 15.04
C ASN A 355 11.74 -3.09 15.16
N GLN A 356 11.25 -3.97 16.03
CA GLN A 356 11.81 -5.31 16.24
C GLN A 356 10.93 -6.42 15.66
N ASN A 357 9.91 -6.06 14.87
CA ASN A 357 9.04 -7.01 14.21
C ASN A 357 9.68 -7.49 12.90
N SER A 358 10.19 -8.71 12.88
CA SER A 358 10.85 -9.32 11.72
C SER A 358 9.97 -9.40 10.47
N GLN A 359 8.64 -9.35 10.63
CA GLN A 359 7.71 -9.40 9.50
C GLN A 359 7.48 -8.07 8.81
N SER A 360 7.73 -6.97 9.49
CA SER A 360 7.43 -5.64 8.93
C SER A 360 8.26 -5.33 7.69
N LEU A 361 9.32 -6.08 7.42
CA LEU A 361 10.34 -5.71 6.44
C LEU A 361 10.85 -6.87 5.59
N GLN A 362 10.13 -7.91 5.37
CA GLN A 362 10.44 -9.05 4.46
C GLN A 362 11.85 -9.05 3.84
N SER A 363 12.85 -8.79 4.66
CA SER A 363 14.25 -8.78 4.28
C SER A 363 14.82 -10.21 4.14
N ASN A 364 14.07 -11.21 4.59
CA ASN A 364 14.55 -12.57 4.64
C ASN A 364 14.50 -13.23 3.27
N LEU A 365 15.65 -13.65 2.80
CA LEU A 365 15.81 -14.58 1.69
C LEU A 365 15.49 -16.03 2.09
N GLU A 366 15.06 -16.25 3.32
CA GLU A 366 14.78 -17.59 3.83
C GLU A 366 13.41 -18.07 3.35
N TYR A 367 13.35 -19.36 3.05
CA TYR A 367 12.17 -20.09 2.58
C TYR A 367 11.21 -20.48 3.71
N VAL A 368 11.46 -20.06 4.93
CA VAL A 368 10.64 -20.37 6.09
C VAL A 368 9.48 -19.40 6.16
N GLU A 369 8.27 -19.92 6.41
CA GLU A 369 7.14 -19.07 6.78
C GLU A 369 7.53 -18.21 7.96
N LEU A 370 7.40 -16.90 7.82
CA LEU A 370 7.70 -15.96 8.88
C LEU A 370 6.72 -16.20 10.04
N SER A 371 7.26 -16.46 11.22
CA SER A 371 6.43 -16.48 12.43
C SER A 371 5.95 -15.07 12.73
N PRO A 372 4.65 -14.84 12.96
CA PRO A 372 4.15 -13.52 13.29
C PRO A 372 4.76 -13.00 14.59
N GLY A 373 5.10 -11.72 14.58
CA GLY A 373 5.55 -11.00 15.73
C GLY A 373 7.07 -10.80 15.80
N PHE A 374 7.53 -10.37 16.95
CA PHE A 374 8.94 -10.08 17.21
C PHE A 374 9.70 -11.38 17.55
N GLN A 375 11.02 -11.27 17.65
CA GLN A 375 11.91 -12.37 18.00
C GLN A 375 11.76 -12.76 19.47
N TYR A 376 10.71 -13.51 19.78
CA TYR A 376 10.27 -13.80 21.15
C TYR A 376 11.32 -14.54 22.00
N ASN A 377 12.19 -15.29 21.38
CA ASN A 377 13.30 -15.96 22.08
C ASN A 377 14.28 -14.97 22.73
N PHE A 378 14.31 -13.72 22.25
CA PHE A 378 15.14 -12.65 22.81
C PHE A 378 14.40 -11.78 23.85
N ARG A 379 13.23 -12.19 24.32
CA ARG A 379 12.41 -11.39 25.27
C ARG A 379 13.16 -10.94 26.52
N ASN A 380 14.18 -11.70 26.98
CA ASN A 380 14.96 -11.36 28.16
C ASN A 380 16.10 -10.39 27.85
N ILE A 381 16.52 -10.32 26.55
CA ILE A 381 17.64 -9.50 26.09
C ILE A 381 17.25 -8.77 24.78
N LEU A 382 16.13 -8.04 24.77
CA LEU A 382 15.60 -7.36 23.59
C LEU A 382 16.60 -6.43 22.88
N ASP A 383 17.55 -5.85 23.62
CA ASP A 383 18.63 -5.04 23.04
C ASP A 383 19.60 -5.86 22.15
N SER A 384 19.60 -7.17 22.31
CA SER A 384 20.39 -8.10 21.50
C SER A 384 19.61 -8.67 20.31
N ALA A 385 18.29 -8.46 20.23
CA ALA A 385 17.48 -8.82 19.08
C ALA A 385 17.74 -7.86 17.91
N ASN A 386 17.42 -8.28 16.68
CA ASN A 386 17.51 -7.38 15.54
C ASN A 386 16.48 -6.26 15.64
N THR A 387 16.96 -5.08 15.38
CA THR A 387 16.15 -3.89 15.14
C THR A 387 16.19 -3.60 13.64
N TYR A 388 15.02 -3.45 13.07
CA TYR A 388 14.83 -3.13 11.64
C TYR A 388 14.66 -1.63 11.52
N THR A 389 15.60 -0.98 10.85
CA THR A 389 15.56 0.46 10.57
C THR A 389 15.33 0.65 9.08
N HIS A 390 14.17 1.18 8.72
CA HIS A 390 13.82 1.50 7.35
C HIS A 390 13.70 3.02 7.21
N ASN A 391 14.62 3.62 6.45
CA ASN A 391 14.68 5.06 6.20
C ASN A 391 14.49 5.31 4.70
N ASN A 392 13.39 5.95 4.34
CA ASN A 392 13.04 6.28 2.97
C ASN A 392 12.95 7.79 2.79
N VAL A 393 13.63 8.29 1.77
CA VAL A 393 13.53 9.68 1.33
C VAL A 393 12.99 9.68 -0.10
N TYR A 394 11.98 10.48 -0.34
CA TYR A 394 11.36 10.62 -1.63
C TYR A 394 11.19 12.08 -2.02
N GLN A 395 11.66 12.45 -3.19
CA GLN A 395 11.58 13.80 -3.71
C GLN A 395 10.98 13.79 -5.11
N THR A 396 10.03 14.68 -5.35
CA THR A 396 9.37 14.79 -6.66
C THR A 396 9.30 16.24 -7.10
N LEU A 397 9.67 16.48 -8.34
CA LEU A 397 9.41 17.72 -9.04
C LEU A 397 8.40 17.44 -10.15
N THR A 398 7.21 17.99 -10.04
CA THR A 398 6.11 17.84 -11.01
C THR A 398 5.91 19.15 -11.76
N LEU A 399 5.88 19.08 -13.07
CA LEU A 399 5.54 20.16 -13.97
C LEU A 399 4.24 19.80 -14.66
N THR A 400 3.22 20.63 -14.54
CA THR A 400 1.94 20.49 -15.25
C THR A 400 1.75 21.71 -16.14
N HIS A 401 1.53 21.48 -17.44
CA HIS A 401 1.32 22.57 -18.41
C HIS A 401 0.15 22.25 -19.33
N THR A 402 -0.81 23.16 -19.37
CA THR A 402 -1.93 23.14 -20.29
C THR A 402 -1.56 23.89 -21.57
N LEU A 403 -1.28 23.16 -22.65
CA LEU A 403 -0.86 23.71 -23.94
C LEU A 403 -2.00 24.48 -24.63
N ASN A 404 -3.19 23.90 -24.54
CA ASN A 404 -4.42 24.47 -25.05
C ASN A 404 -5.59 23.85 -24.26
N PRO A 405 -6.83 24.34 -24.45
CA PRO A 405 -7.99 23.85 -23.71
C PRO A 405 -8.26 22.35 -23.75
N LYS A 406 -7.67 21.66 -24.71
CA LYS A 406 -7.92 20.24 -24.94
C LYS A 406 -6.70 19.37 -24.63
N THR A 407 -5.52 19.97 -24.47
CA THR A 407 -4.28 19.22 -24.37
C THR A 407 -3.46 19.75 -23.21
N PHE A 408 -3.11 18.88 -22.31
CA PHE A 408 -2.14 19.16 -21.24
C PHE A 408 -1.12 18.02 -21.13
N TYR A 409 0.03 18.32 -20.58
CA TYR A 409 1.02 17.32 -20.23
C TYR A 409 1.51 17.52 -18.81
N GLU A 410 1.97 16.42 -18.24
CA GLU A 410 2.62 16.37 -16.93
C GLU A 410 3.99 15.69 -17.07
N LEU A 411 5.00 16.30 -16.46
CA LEU A 411 6.34 15.72 -16.38
C LEU A 411 6.75 15.64 -14.91
N LYS A 412 7.18 14.47 -14.47
CA LYS A 412 7.64 14.20 -13.11
C LYS A 412 9.08 13.74 -13.12
N LEU A 413 9.90 14.37 -12.31
CA LEU A 413 11.26 13.96 -11.98
C LEU A 413 11.26 13.51 -10.54
N ASN A 414 11.72 12.28 -10.28
CA ASN A 414 11.65 11.70 -8.94
C ASN A 414 13.00 11.14 -8.53
N TYR A 415 13.27 11.24 -7.24
CA TYR A 415 14.40 10.59 -6.59
C TYR A 415 13.90 9.85 -5.35
N LEU A 416 14.15 8.54 -5.29
CA LEU A 416 13.91 7.69 -4.15
C LEU A 416 15.25 7.21 -3.59
N SER A 417 15.42 7.34 -2.28
CA SER A 417 16.50 6.70 -1.52
C SER A 417 15.86 5.88 -0.40
N ALA A 418 15.95 4.56 -0.49
CA ALA A 418 15.48 3.63 0.52
C ALA A 418 16.67 2.90 1.13
N ASN A 419 16.74 2.83 2.44
CA ASN A 419 17.72 2.05 3.18
C ASN A 419 17.02 1.20 4.23
N LEU A 420 17.31 -0.08 4.24
CA LEU A 420 16.87 -1.01 5.26
C LEU A 420 18.07 -1.67 5.92
N ARG A 421 18.12 -1.59 7.23
CA ARG A 421 19.14 -2.28 8.04
C ARG A 421 18.48 -3.09 9.14
N ALA A 422 18.89 -4.37 9.27
CA ALA A 422 18.53 -5.23 10.36
C ALA A 422 19.79 -5.60 11.14
N ASP A 423 19.94 -5.02 12.31
CA ASP A 423 21.07 -5.28 13.19
C ASP A 423 20.68 -5.28 14.68
N ALA A 424 21.51 -5.91 15.50
CA ALA A 424 21.36 -5.90 16.95
C ALA A 424 22.05 -4.66 17.52
N ASN A 425 21.27 -3.61 17.83
CA ASN A 425 21.72 -2.39 18.49
C ASN A 425 22.91 -1.71 17.80
N GLY A 426 22.92 -1.63 16.48
CA GLY A 426 23.94 -1.00 15.67
C GLY A 426 25.21 -1.84 15.45
N LYS A 427 25.23 -3.09 15.90
CA LYS A 427 26.38 -3.99 15.72
C LYS A 427 26.60 -4.31 14.24
N GLN A 428 27.86 -4.40 13.86
CA GLN A 428 28.28 -4.95 12.59
C GLN A 428 28.26 -6.49 12.66
N TRP A 429 28.16 -7.18 11.50
CA TRP A 429 28.10 -8.64 11.43
C TRP A 429 29.24 -9.33 12.21
N TYR A 430 30.44 -8.85 12.14
CA TYR A 430 31.63 -9.40 12.82
C TYR A 430 31.62 -9.23 14.34
N GLN A 431 30.65 -8.51 14.89
CA GLN A 431 30.44 -8.32 16.34
C GLN A 431 29.34 -9.24 16.89
N TYR A 432 28.72 -10.05 16.03
CA TYR A 432 27.67 -10.96 16.41
C TYR A 432 28.24 -12.20 17.10
N ASN A 433 27.56 -12.65 18.11
CA ASN A 433 27.88 -13.87 18.83
C ASN A 433 26.73 -14.86 18.71
N GLU A 434 27.05 -16.15 18.74
CA GLU A 434 26.08 -17.23 18.77
C GLU A 434 25.12 -17.07 19.95
N PRO A 435 23.79 -17.14 19.73
CA PRO A 435 22.84 -17.09 20.81
C PRO A 435 22.89 -18.36 21.65
N LYS A 436 22.84 -18.20 22.96
CA LYS A 436 22.83 -19.32 23.92
C LYS A 436 21.82 -19.07 25.01
N ASP A 437 21.07 -20.09 25.32
CA ASP A 437 20.29 -20.24 26.53
C ASP A 437 21.17 -20.91 27.58
N ILE A 438 21.59 -20.17 28.57
CA ILE A 438 22.49 -20.62 29.62
C ILE A 438 21.80 -20.75 30.97
N ALA A 439 20.53 -20.44 31.06
CA ALA A 439 19.75 -20.66 32.25
C ALA A 439 19.73 -22.14 32.60
N ASN A 440 20.16 -22.46 33.77
CA ASN A 440 20.08 -23.85 34.28
C ASN A 440 18.75 -23.99 35.02
N PHE A 441 17.81 -24.73 34.42
CA PHE A 441 16.62 -25.18 35.15
C PHE A 441 16.98 -26.40 35.98
N PRO A 442 16.76 -26.39 37.30
CA PRO A 442 16.94 -27.58 38.15
C PRO A 442 15.74 -28.53 37.99
N ILE A 443 15.39 -28.89 36.77
CA ILE A 443 14.39 -29.90 36.54
C ILE A 443 15.10 -31.22 36.39
N GLU A 444 14.97 -32.04 37.37
CA GLU A 444 15.41 -33.43 37.29
C GLU A 444 14.45 -34.17 36.32
N TYR A 445 15.04 -34.75 35.33
CA TYR A 445 14.33 -35.44 34.27
C TYR A 445 14.62 -36.93 34.36
N HIS A 446 13.57 -37.72 34.38
CA HIS A 446 13.67 -39.18 34.43
C HIS A 446 13.06 -39.77 33.17
N HIS A 447 13.88 -40.35 32.32
CA HIS A 447 13.43 -41.03 31.10
C HIS A 447 13.04 -42.48 31.46
N THR A 448 11.85 -42.92 31.07
CA THR A 448 11.32 -44.25 31.41
C THR A 448 12.18 -45.41 30.94
N ASN A 449 12.97 -45.23 29.87
CA ASN A 449 13.85 -46.26 29.32
C ASN A 449 15.36 -46.00 29.55
N ARG A 450 15.72 -44.97 30.28
CA ARG A 450 17.11 -44.66 30.63
C ARG A 450 17.16 -44.25 32.09
N ASP A 451 17.92 -44.96 32.90
CA ASP A 451 18.18 -44.62 34.30
C ASP A 451 19.07 -43.33 34.41
N THR A 452 18.91 -42.41 33.52
CA THR A 452 19.69 -41.18 33.49
C THR A 452 18.82 -40.02 33.97
N ILE A 453 19.17 -39.49 35.13
CA ILE A 453 18.65 -38.22 35.60
C ILE A 453 19.49 -37.13 34.94
N GLY A 454 18.90 -36.25 34.19
CA GLY A 454 19.57 -35.15 33.49
C GLY A 454 19.04 -33.80 33.96
N VAL A 455 19.90 -32.81 33.97
CA VAL A 455 19.47 -31.38 34.07
C VAL A 455 19.27 -30.86 32.66
N ILE A 456 18.11 -30.29 32.40
CA ILE A 456 17.84 -29.64 31.12
C ILE A 456 18.38 -28.21 31.18
N PRO A 457 19.39 -27.88 30.36
CA PRO A 457 19.82 -26.50 30.25
C PRO A 457 18.75 -25.70 29.46
N GLY A 458 18.45 -24.54 29.98
CA GLY A 458 17.67 -23.55 29.24
C GLY A 458 16.20 -23.40 29.65
N ASP A 459 15.67 -22.22 29.46
CA ASP A 459 14.26 -21.86 29.64
C ASP A 459 13.55 -21.55 28.32
N GLY A 460 14.21 -21.81 27.18
CA GLY A 460 13.73 -21.53 25.85
C GLY A 460 13.93 -20.08 25.40
N PHE A 461 14.58 -19.25 26.23
CA PHE A 461 14.92 -17.88 25.91
C PHE A 461 16.42 -17.66 25.89
N TRP A 462 16.88 -16.82 24.97
CA TRP A 462 18.29 -16.50 24.88
C TRP A 462 18.72 -15.57 26.02
N ASP A 463 19.85 -15.87 26.64
CA ASP A 463 20.49 -15.05 27.69
C ASP A 463 21.64 -14.23 27.12
N ILE A 464 22.30 -14.72 26.08
CA ILE A 464 23.41 -14.05 25.40
C ILE A 464 23.32 -14.28 23.90
N GLY A 465 24.09 -13.51 23.13
CA GLY A 465 24.24 -13.65 21.70
C GLY A 465 23.29 -12.77 20.89
N ASN A 466 23.24 -12.99 19.59
CA ASN A 466 22.52 -12.19 18.61
C ASN A 466 21.75 -13.08 17.63
N PRO A 467 20.77 -12.54 16.90
CA PRO A 467 20.03 -13.30 15.89
C PRO A 467 20.90 -13.82 14.75
N SER A 468 20.37 -14.82 14.06
CA SER A 468 21.11 -15.54 13.00
C SER A 468 21.26 -14.74 11.70
N ILE A 469 20.68 -13.57 11.59
CA ILE A 469 20.71 -12.76 10.37
C ILE A 469 21.18 -11.35 10.68
N TRP A 470 22.09 -10.86 9.84
CA TRP A 470 22.44 -9.46 9.72
C TRP A 470 22.15 -9.04 8.27
N HIS A 471 21.46 -7.89 8.09
CA HIS A 471 21.05 -7.41 6.79
C HIS A 471 21.29 -5.92 6.64
N ASP A 472 21.74 -5.50 5.45
CA ASP A 472 21.84 -4.10 5.07
C ASP A 472 21.61 -3.97 3.57
N HIS A 473 20.65 -3.11 3.18
CA HIS A 473 20.49 -2.77 1.79
C HIS A 473 20.18 -1.30 1.58
N TYR A 474 20.53 -0.81 0.41
CA TYR A 474 20.03 0.47 -0.06
C TYR A 474 19.59 0.41 -1.52
N VAL A 475 18.67 1.28 -1.85
CA VAL A 475 18.21 1.55 -3.21
C VAL A 475 18.25 3.05 -3.43
N GLN A 476 18.84 3.45 -4.53
CA GLN A 476 18.73 4.82 -5.07
C GLN A 476 18.10 4.71 -6.45
N GLU A 477 16.99 5.40 -6.65
CA GLU A 477 16.27 5.40 -7.92
C GLU A 477 16.05 6.84 -8.37
N PHE A 478 16.46 7.11 -9.60
CA PHE A 478 16.06 8.30 -10.33
C PHE A 478 15.04 7.91 -11.39
N SER A 479 13.88 8.56 -11.43
CA SER A 479 12.87 8.27 -12.43
C SER A 479 12.34 9.53 -13.11
N ILE A 480 11.97 9.35 -14.39
CA ILE A 480 11.36 10.38 -15.23
C ILE A 480 10.07 9.78 -15.78
N ARG A 481 8.96 10.43 -15.51
CA ARG A 481 7.66 10.06 -16.05
C ARG A 481 7.05 11.24 -16.78
N GLY A 482 6.52 11.00 -17.97
CA GLY A 482 5.83 12.01 -18.77
C GLY A 482 4.51 11.47 -19.28
N ASP A 483 3.47 12.29 -19.19
CA ASP A 483 2.12 11.98 -19.67
C ASP A 483 1.58 13.15 -20.50
N ILE A 484 0.99 12.87 -21.63
CA ILE A 484 0.19 13.82 -22.41
C ILE A 484 -1.23 13.32 -22.50
N THR A 485 -2.18 14.18 -22.20
CA THR A 485 -3.61 13.91 -22.35
C THR A 485 -4.18 14.90 -23.35
N SER A 486 -4.93 14.40 -24.33
CA SER A 486 -5.57 15.24 -25.37
C SER A 486 -6.99 14.76 -25.66
N PHE A 487 -7.92 15.70 -25.68
CA PHE A 487 -9.29 15.50 -26.12
C PHE A 487 -9.38 15.89 -27.58
N PHE A 488 -9.16 14.96 -28.51
CA PHE A 488 -9.18 15.25 -29.96
C PHE A 488 -10.53 15.74 -30.42
N ASP A 489 -11.60 15.11 -29.94
CA ASP A 489 -12.98 15.44 -30.21
C ASP A 489 -13.86 15.18 -28.98
N GLU A 490 -15.18 15.27 -29.09
CA GLU A 490 -16.15 15.01 -28.00
C GLU A 490 -16.18 13.55 -27.56
N LYS A 491 -15.62 12.67 -28.36
CA LYS A 491 -15.73 11.23 -28.17
C LYS A 491 -14.44 10.59 -27.70
N ASN A 492 -13.29 11.22 -27.96
CA ASN A 492 -12.00 10.60 -27.76
C ASN A 492 -11.15 11.36 -26.72
N LYS A 493 -10.77 10.67 -25.67
CA LYS A 493 -9.78 11.12 -24.67
C LYS A 493 -8.52 10.27 -24.79
N PHE A 494 -7.58 10.76 -25.56
CA PHE A 494 -6.31 10.10 -25.80
C PHE A 494 -5.31 10.41 -24.69
N LYS A 495 -4.58 9.38 -24.22
CA LYS A 495 -3.47 9.54 -23.30
C LYS A 495 -2.28 8.71 -23.77
N ALA A 496 -1.10 9.30 -23.78
CA ALA A 496 0.15 8.61 -24.04
C ALA A 496 1.20 9.04 -23.04
N GLY A 497 2.15 8.17 -22.76
CA GLY A 497 3.21 8.52 -21.82
C GLY A 497 4.35 7.53 -21.81
N PHE A 498 5.32 7.86 -20.98
CA PHE A 498 6.51 7.06 -20.71
C PHE A 498 6.89 7.10 -19.23
N ASP A 499 7.60 6.08 -18.80
CA ASP A 499 8.17 5.94 -17.48
C ASP A 499 9.56 5.35 -17.61
N PHE A 500 10.59 6.02 -17.07
CA PHE A 500 11.98 5.58 -17.10
C PHE A 500 12.52 5.59 -15.68
N GLN A 501 13.10 4.47 -15.25
CA GLN A 501 13.63 4.27 -13.91
C GLN A 501 15.06 3.76 -14.00
N PHE A 502 15.98 4.47 -13.36
CA PHE A 502 17.39 4.13 -13.25
C PHE A 502 17.71 3.86 -11.79
N GLN A 503 18.21 2.67 -11.49
CA GLN A 503 18.41 2.22 -10.13
C GLN A 503 19.87 1.90 -9.85
N GLU A 504 20.30 2.20 -8.63
CA GLU A 504 21.46 1.59 -7.99
C GLU A 504 20.97 0.86 -6.76
N MET A 505 21.31 -0.41 -6.63
CA MET A 505 20.90 -1.25 -5.52
C MET A 505 22.09 -2.01 -4.96
N GLN A 506 22.22 -2.05 -3.63
CA GLN A 506 23.16 -2.91 -2.91
C GLN A 506 22.37 -3.73 -1.90
N SER A 507 22.67 -5.01 -1.82
CA SER A 507 22.13 -5.90 -0.80
C SER A 507 23.26 -6.69 -0.15
N ILE A 508 23.22 -6.79 1.17
CA ILE A 508 24.15 -7.55 2.00
C ILE A 508 23.32 -8.36 2.99
N ASP A 509 23.25 -9.66 2.78
CA ASP A 509 22.67 -10.62 3.71
C ASP A 509 23.76 -11.53 4.26
N ILE A 510 23.84 -11.64 5.59
CA ILE A 510 24.80 -12.52 6.25
C ILE A 510 24.06 -13.36 7.27
N SER A 511 24.03 -14.67 7.03
CA SER A 511 23.43 -15.66 7.92
C SER A 511 24.48 -16.25 8.86
N GLN A 512 24.11 -16.44 10.12
CA GLN A 512 24.98 -16.91 11.20
C GLN A 512 26.33 -16.19 11.20
N PRO A 513 26.35 -14.87 11.43
CA PRO A 513 27.52 -14.01 11.26
C PRO A 513 28.75 -14.42 12.09
N TRP A 514 28.54 -15.19 13.18
CA TRP A 514 29.62 -15.68 14.06
C TRP A 514 30.41 -16.87 13.46
N ILE A 515 30.05 -17.37 12.29
CA ILE A 515 30.74 -18.49 11.63
C ILE A 515 31.58 -17.95 10.48
N GLY A 516 32.93 -18.04 10.58
CA GLY A 516 33.83 -17.57 9.54
C GLY A 516 33.90 -16.03 9.39
N GLU A 517 34.42 -15.54 8.29
CA GLU A 517 34.63 -14.12 8.05
C GLU A 517 33.35 -13.37 7.61
N LEU A 518 32.49 -14.06 6.84
CA LEU A 518 31.26 -13.49 6.24
C LEU A 518 30.03 -14.36 6.54
N GLY A 519 29.97 -14.94 7.74
CA GLY A 519 28.90 -15.82 8.16
C GLY A 519 28.97 -17.22 7.51
N LEU A 520 28.06 -18.09 7.92
CA LEU A 520 27.90 -19.43 7.32
C LEU A 520 27.45 -19.29 5.86
N ASN A 521 26.54 -18.37 5.58
CA ASN A 521 26.07 -18.02 4.25
C ASN A 521 25.98 -16.51 4.11
N ASN A 522 26.21 -16.03 2.91
CA ASN A 522 26.04 -14.61 2.61
C ASN A 522 25.50 -14.45 1.18
N ASP A 523 24.84 -13.31 0.93
CA ASP A 523 24.52 -12.85 -0.40
C ASP A 523 24.85 -11.35 -0.49
N ILE A 524 25.81 -11.03 -1.34
CA ILE A 524 26.34 -9.67 -1.47
C ILE A 524 26.39 -9.29 -2.94
N TYR A 525 25.65 -8.28 -3.32
CA TYR A 525 25.72 -7.73 -4.67
C TYR A 525 25.45 -6.22 -4.70
N LYS A 526 26.00 -5.57 -5.73
CA LYS A 526 25.70 -4.20 -6.10
C LYS A 526 25.42 -4.13 -7.59
N VAL A 527 24.25 -3.59 -7.96
CA VAL A 527 23.72 -3.65 -9.33
C VAL A 527 23.09 -2.32 -9.76
N ASN A 528 23.11 -2.07 -11.06
CA ASN A 528 22.56 -0.87 -11.68
C ASN A 528 21.59 -1.25 -12.80
N PRO A 529 20.39 -1.73 -12.50
CA PRO A 529 19.38 -2.01 -13.51
C PRO A 529 18.67 -0.74 -13.96
N ALA A 530 18.03 -0.84 -15.14
CA ALA A 530 17.08 0.17 -15.60
C ALA A 530 15.82 -0.50 -16.11
N LYS A 531 14.68 0.10 -15.85
CA LYS A 531 13.39 -0.38 -16.35
C LYS A 531 12.52 0.80 -16.74
N GLY A 532 11.49 0.54 -17.50
CA GLY A 532 10.51 1.55 -17.83
C GLY A 532 9.47 1.05 -18.79
N ALA A 533 8.68 1.97 -19.31
CA ALA A 533 7.62 1.65 -20.23
C ALA A 533 7.24 2.82 -21.14
N PHE A 534 6.58 2.45 -22.23
CA PHE A 534 5.79 3.35 -23.07
C PHE A 534 4.34 2.87 -23.06
N TYR A 535 3.39 3.78 -23.05
CA TYR A 535 1.98 3.40 -23.13
C TYR A 535 1.17 4.39 -23.95
N VAL A 536 0.10 3.87 -24.54
CA VAL A 536 -0.90 4.62 -25.28
C VAL A 536 -2.27 4.06 -24.89
N GLN A 537 -3.23 4.93 -24.69
CA GLN A 537 -4.61 4.55 -24.42
C GLN A 537 -5.57 5.58 -25.01
N ASP A 538 -6.75 5.11 -25.39
CA ASP A 538 -7.84 5.95 -25.83
C ASP A 538 -9.14 5.54 -25.12
N ASN A 539 -9.86 6.52 -24.63
CA ASN A 539 -11.19 6.36 -24.05
C ASN A 539 -12.19 6.96 -25.03
N ILE A 540 -12.97 6.09 -25.65
CA ILE A 540 -13.89 6.41 -26.76
C ILE A 540 -15.34 6.35 -26.27
N ASN A 541 -16.08 7.44 -26.44
CA ASN A 541 -17.49 7.51 -26.11
C ASN A 541 -18.37 7.25 -27.35
N PHE A 542 -19.06 6.11 -27.36
CA PHE A 542 -20.03 5.74 -28.42
C PHE A 542 -21.46 5.91 -27.89
N SER A 543 -22.04 7.11 -28.02
CA SER A 543 -23.44 7.35 -27.66
C SER A 543 -23.82 6.82 -26.24
N GLY A 544 -22.94 7.04 -25.28
CA GLY A 544 -23.12 6.60 -23.90
C GLY A 544 -22.36 5.32 -23.51
N MET A 545 -21.98 4.47 -24.43
CA MET A 545 -21.06 3.36 -24.15
C MET A 545 -19.61 3.85 -24.21
N ILE A 546 -18.83 3.58 -23.18
CA ILE A 546 -17.42 3.93 -23.10
C ILE A 546 -16.58 2.70 -23.41
N LEU A 547 -15.66 2.86 -24.36
CA LEU A 547 -14.64 1.88 -24.69
C LEU A 547 -13.28 2.44 -24.31
N ASN A 548 -12.58 1.81 -23.40
CA ASN A 548 -11.22 2.15 -23.03
C ASN A 548 -10.27 1.08 -23.57
N PHE A 549 -9.42 1.44 -24.52
CA PHE A 549 -8.42 0.54 -25.09
C PHE A 549 -7.03 1.10 -24.83
N GLY A 550 -6.11 0.27 -24.36
CA GLY A 550 -4.74 0.67 -24.10
C GLY A 550 -3.73 -0.42 -24.37
N VAL A 551 -2.52 -0.02 -24.68
CA VAL A 551 -1.37 -0.89 -24.86
C VAL A 551 -0.19 -0.32 -24.08
N ARG A 552 0.51 -1.18 -23.34
CA ARG A 552 1.71 -0.83 -22.62
C ARG A 552 2.86 -1.76 -23.03
N LEU A 553 4.02 -1.18 -23.30
CA LEU A 553 5.27 -1.88 -23.58
C LEU A 553 6.22 -1.63 -22.39
N ASP A 554 6.37 -2.63 -21.53
CA ASP A 554 7.35 -2.62 -20.44
C ASP A 554 8.68 -3.16 -20.93
N TYR A 555 9.80 -2.56 -20.50
CA TYR A 555 11.14 -3.04 -20.78
C TYR A 555 12.01 -3.04 -19.51
N TRP A 556 13.02 -3.89 -19.51
CA TRP A 556 13.93 -4.06 -18.40
C TRP A 556 15.33 -4.43 -18.85
N PHE A 557 16.32 -3.66 -18.37
CA PHE A 557 17.74 -3.91 -18.47
C PHE A 557 18.22 -4.45 -17.12
N PRO A 558 18.62 -5.72 -17.01
CA PRO A 558 19.13 -6.27 -15.75
C PRO A 558 20.45 -5.63 -15.32
N GLY A 559 21.20 -5.02 -16.24
CA GLY A 559 22.40 -4.26 -15.99
C GLY A 559 23.70 -5.01 -16.19
N LYS A 560 24.79 -4.27 -16.08
CA LYS A 560 26.16 -4.76 -16.37
C LYS A 560 26.53 -6.00 -15.57
N TYR A 561 26.16 -6.06 -14.32
CA TYR A 561 26.46 -7.18 -13.42
C TYR A 561 25.96 -8.53 -13.98
N VAL A 562 24.74 -8.55 -14.51
CA VAL A 562 24.15 -9.76 -15.11
C VAL A 562 24.78 -10.07 -16.45
N ASP A 563 24.93 -9.07 -17.33
CA ASP A 563 25.51 -9.26 -18.65
C ASP A 563 26.95 -9.83 -18.56
N ASP A 564 27.76 -9.28 -17.66
CA ASP A 564 29.13 -9.74 -17.40
C ASP A 564 29.13 -11.17 -16.79
N ALA A 565 28.23 -11.45 -15.85
CA ALA A 565 28.11 -12.78 -15.21
C ALA A 565 27.71 -13.86 -16.23
N VAL A 566 26.81 -13.54 -17.15
CA VAL A 566 26.39 -14.45 -18.23
C VAL A 566 27.54 -14.75 -19.21
N GLU A 567 28.38 -13.77 -19.49
CA GLU A 567 29.54 -13.97 -20.39
C GLU A 567 30.74 -14.64 -19.69
N ASN A 568 30.86 -14.54 -18.38
CA ASN A 568 31.98 -15.09 -17.63
C ASN A 568 31.79 -16.58 -17.31
N PRO A 569 32.57 -17.49 -17.90
CA PRO A 569 32.47 -18.92 -17.65
C PRO A 569 32.86 -19.34 -16.22
N GLU A 570 33.58 -18.47 -15.48
CA GLU A 570 33.97 -18.75 -14.10
C GLU A 570 32.79 -18.62 -13.12
N VAL A 571 31.70 -17.93 -13.54
CA VAL A 571 30.45 -17.88 -12.78
C VAL A 571 29.70 -19.19 -12.97
N ILE A 572 30.10 -20.20 -12.24
CA ILE A 572 29.56 -21.58 -12.37
C ILE A 572 28.12 -21.70 -11.87
N THR A 573 27.63 -20.70 -11.15
CA THR A 573 26.24 -20.61 -10.63
C THR A 573 25.19 -20.38 -11.72
N ILE A 574 25.60 -19.98 -12.92
CA ILE A 574 24.74 -19.86 -14.11
C ILE A 574 24.97 -21.06 -15.03
N PRO A 575 24.04 -22.04 -15.14
CA PRO A 575 24.13 -23.13 -16.08
C PRO A 575 24.21 -22.67 -17.54
N GLN A 576 24.85 -23.44 -18.39
CA GLN A 576 25.00 -23.08 -19.82
C GLN A 576 23.63 -22.87 -20.49
N GLU A 577 22.64 -23.70 -20.18
CA GLU A 577 21.29 -23.59 -20.71
C GLU A 577 20.64 -22.23 -20.34
N VAL A 578 20.88 -21.74 -19.14
CA VAL A 578 20.39 -20.43 -18.69
C VAL A 578 21.08 -19.29 -19.45
N ARG A 579 22.39 -19.42 -19.69
CA ARG A 579 23.17 -18.44 -20.48
C ARG A 579 22.65 -18.34 -21.92
N ASP A 580 22.46 -19.50 -22.57
CA ASP A 580 21.99 -19.57 -23.94
C ASP A 580 20.54 -19.03 -24.04
N SER A 581 19.67 -19.48 -23.15
CA SER A 581 18.28 -18.99 -23.09
C SER A 581 18.20 -17.50 -22.79
N TYR A 582 19.07 -16.95 -21.93
CA TYR A 582 19.09 -15.50 -21.68
C TYR A 582 19.49 -14.73 -22.94
N LYS A 583 20.48 -15.21 -23.69
CA LYS A 583 20.92 -14.61 -24.95
C LYS A 583 19.84 -14.69 -26.02
N GLU A 584 19.10 -15.78 -26.08
CA GLU A 584 18.00 -15.97 -27.03
C GLU A 584 16.75 -15.10 -26.67
N ASN A 585 16.39 -15.05 -25.40
CA ASN A 585 15.16 -14.38 -24.90
C ASN A 585 15.33 -12.88 -24.60
N SER A 586 16.53 -12.34 -24.83
CA SER A 586 16.81 -10.92 -24.63
C SER A 586 17.30 -10.26 -25.92
N PHE A 587 17.07 -8.95 -26.01
CA PHE A 587 17.48 -8.14 -27.17
C PHE A 587 18.81 -7.45 -26.88
N GLY A 588 19.72 -7.44 -27.89
CA GLY A 588 20.95 -6.70 -27.77
C GLY A 588 20.74 -5.18 -27.87
N TRP A 589 21.51 -4.44 -27.09
CA TRP A 589 21.54 -2.98 -27.07
C TRP A 589 22.97 -2.46 -27.20
N PHE A 590 23.17 -1.18 -27.30
CA PHE A 590 24.48 -0.55 -27.42
C PHE A 590 25.41 -0.94 -26.27
N GLY A 591 26.69 -1.24 -26.56
CA GLY A 591 27.69 -1.59 -25.55
C GLY A 591 27.53 -2.96 -24.89
N ASN A 592 27.07 -3.97 -25.63
CA ASN A 592 26.82 -5.34 -25.16
C ASN A 592 25.81 -5.44 -24.01
N ARG A 593 24.93 -4.44 -23.85
CA ARG A 593 23.81 -4.52 -22.91
C ARG A 593 22.66 -5.30 -23.52
N ARG A 594 21.93 -5.98 -22.66
CA ARG A 594 20.75 -6.72 -23.08
C ARG A 594 19.52 -6.27 -22.30
N TYR A 595 18.37 -6.32 -22.97
CA TYR A 595 17.10 -6.00 -22.35
C TYR A 595 16.01 -7.01 -22.70
N LYS A 596 15.00 -7.11 -21.85
CA LYS A 596 13.76 -7.85 -22.10
C LYS A 596 12.60 -6.84 -22.24
N ALA A 597 11.58 -7.23 -22.99
CA ALA A 597 10.40 -6.41 -23.20
C ALA A 597 9.12 -7.24 -23.14
N ARG A 598 8.04 -6.64 -22.65
CA ARG A 598 6.71 -7.26 -22.54
C ARG A 598 5.62 -6.30 -23.02
N LEU A 599 4.74 -6.78 -23.90
CA LEU A 599 3.59 -6.04 -24.37
C LEU A 599 2.34 -6.48 -23.59
N SER A 600 1.57 -5.50 -23.09
CA SER A 600 0.41 -5.71 -22.23
C SER A 600 -0.81 -4.95 -22.76
N PRO A 601 -1.69 -5.60 -23.55
CA PRO A 601 -2.95 -5.01 -24.02
C PRO A 601 -3.99 -4.96 -22.89
N ARG A 602 -4.86 -3.95 -22.92
CA ARG A 602 -5.95 -3.72 -21.96
C ARG A 602 -7.18 -3.22 -22.66
N LEU A 603 -8.33 -3.67 -22.19
CA LEU A 603 -9.65 -3.33 -22.73
C LEU A 603 -10.62 -3.14 -21.55
N GLY A 604 -11.33 -2.04 -21.55
CA GLY A 604 -12.42 -1.76 -20.63
C GLY A 604 -13.65 -1.28 -21.39
N ILE A 605 -14.80 -1.72 -20.97
CA ILE A 605 -16.09 -1.31 -21.53
C ILE A 605 -16.98 -0.89 -20.38
N SER A 606 -17.61 0.28 -20.50
CA SER A 606 -18.67 0.72 -19.59
C SER A 606 -19.92 1.01 -20.40
N HIS A 607 -21.03 0.36 -20.05
CA HIS A 607 -22.29 0.51 -20.73
C HIS A 607 -23.36 0.99 -19.75
N PRO A 608 -23.76 2.27 -19.80
CA PRO A 608 -24.89 2.76 -19.04
C PRO A 608 -26.18 2.08 -19.50
N VAL A 609 -26.78 1.28 -18.63
CA VAL A 609 -28.09 0.64 -18.86
C VAL A 609 -29.20 1.65 -18.62
N SER A 610 -28.96 2.57 -17.69
CA SER A 610 -29.83 3.72 -17.39
C SER A 610 -28.99 4.82 -16.74
N ASP A 611 -29.56 5.99 -16.47
CA ASP A 611 -28.89 7.10 -15.79
C ASP A 611 -28.39 6.74 -14.38
N LYS A 612 -28.90 5.64 -13.81
CA LYS A 612 -28.57 5.15 -12.47
C LYS A 612 -27.91 3.78 -12.44
N GLN A 613 -27.67 3.18 -13.61
CA GLN A 613 -27.11 1.83 -13.69
C GLN A 613 -26.09 1.72 -14.80
N THR A 614 -24.95 1.15 -14.47
CA THR A 614 -23.85 0.94 -15.40
C THR A 614 -23.34 -0.49 -15.29
N LEU A 615 -23.27 -1.18 -16.41
CA LEU A 615 -22.59 -2.46 -16.55
C LEU A 615 -21.18 -2.20 -17.07
N PHE A 616 -20.16 -2.77 -16.46
CA PHE A 616 -18.79 -2.65 -16.95
C PHE A 616 -18.12 -4.02 -17.09
N PHE A 617 -17.24 -4.09 -18.06
CA PHE A 617 -16.41 -5.26 -18.32
C PHE A 617 -14.97 -4.82 -18.53
N SER A 618 -14.00 -5.54 -17.98
CA SER A 618 -12.60 -5.33 -18.28
C SER A 618 -11.86 -6.63 -18.57
N TYR A 619 -10.87 -6.51 -19.44
CA TYR A 619 -9.92 -7.55 -19.80
C TYR A 619 -8.53 -6.93 -19.91
N GLY A 620 -7.51 -7.61 -19.39
CA GLY A 620 -6.16 -7.10 -19.54
C GLY A 620 -5.06 -8.08 -19.21
N HIS A 621 -3.90 -7.79 -19.79
CA HIS A 621 -2.62 -8.41 -19.43
C HIS A 621 -1.83 -7.46 -18.56
N PHE A 622 -1.33 -7.98 -17.45
CA PHE A 622 -0.58 -7.22 -16.47
C PHE A 622 0.72 -7.95 -16.18
N SER A 623 1.83 -7.23 -16.11
CA SER A 623 3.14 -7.82 -15.92
C SER A 623 3.96 -7.07 -14.88
N LYS A 624 4.80 -7.81 -14.16
CA LYS A 624 5.76 -7.28 -13.20
C LYS A 624 7.09 -8.02 -13.32
N TRP A 625 8.19 -7.25 -13.38
CA TRP A 625 9.52 -7.83 -13.40
C TRP A 625 9.84 -8.51 -12.07
N PRO A 626 10.60 -9.63 -12.09
CA PRO A 626 10.95 -10.37 -10.88
C PRO A 626 11.65 -9.50 -9.83
N LYS A 627 11.52 -9.88 -8.56
CA LYS A 627 12.30 -9.25 -7.48
C LYS A 627 13.80 -9.37 -7.75
N PRO A 628 14.61 -8.35 -7.38
CA PRO A 628 16.05 -8.35 -7.59
C PRO A 628 16.75 -9.59 -7.05
N GLN A 629 16.38 -10.08 -5.86
CA GLN A 629 16.98 -11.28 -5.28
C GLN A 629 16.83 -12.54 -6.14
N PHE A 630 15.74 -12.66 -6.89
CA PHE A 630 15.54 -13.81 -7.77
C PHE A 630 16.45 -13.80 -8.99
N VAL A 631 16.99 -12.63 -9.32
CA VAL A 631 17.82 -12.40 -10.50
C VAL A 631 19.29 -12.32 -10.14
N TYR A 632 19.64 -11.54 -9.09
CA TYR A 632 21.02 -11.14 -8.81
C TYR A 632 21.74 -11.98 -7.77
N ALA A 633 21.00 -12.80 -6.98
CA ALA A 633 21.59 -13.56 -5.90
C ALA A 633 22.76 -14.45 -6.39
N LYS A 634 23.90 -14.30 -5.74
CA LYS A 634 25.09 -15.15 -5.92
C LYS A 634 25.60 -15.34 -7.35
N LEU A 635 25.45 -14.35 -8.22
CA LEU A 635 25.97 -14.35 -9.57
C LEU A 635 27.46 -13.91 -9.63
N ASN A 636 28.29 -14.42 -8.73
CA ASN A 636 29.71 -14.15 -8.70
C ASN A 636 30.54 -15.43 -8.58
N PRO A 637 31.84 -15.47 -9.03
CA PRO A 637 32.66 -16.67 -9.01
C PRO A 637 32.93 -17.26 -7.63
N PHE A 638 32.78 -16.46 -6.56
CA PHE A 638 33.14 -16.85 -5.18
C PHE A 638 31.97 -17.46 -4.40
N SER A 639 30.76 -17.41 -4.93
CA SER A 639 29.55 -17.82 -4.23
C SER A 639 29.34 -19.32 -4.08
N ALA A 640 30.19 -20.15 -4.63
CA ALA A 640 30.00 -21.61 -4.75
C ALA A 640 30.35 -22.42 -3.48
N GLN A 641 30.63 -21.79 -2.35
CA GLN A 641 31.26 -22.49 -1.21
C GLN A 641 30.29 -23.17 -0.22
N SER A 642 28.99 -23.05 -0.38
CA SER A 642 28.00 -23.60 0.56
C SER A 642 27.10 -24.67 -0.09
N SER A 643 26.75 -25.71 0.67
CA SER A 643 25.93 -26.83 0.19
C SER A 643 24.43 -26.52 -0.03
N PHE A 644 23.93 -25.41 0.47
CA PHE A 644 22.53 -24.99 0.32
C PHE A 644 22.44 -23.55 -0.13
N GLN A 645 22.46 -23.33 -1.44
CA GLN A 645 22.45 -21.98 -1.98
C GLN A 645 21.32 -21.81 -2.99
N LYS A 646 20.66 -20.65 -2.89
CA LYS A 646 19.72 -20.15 -3.88
C LYS A 646 20.48 -19.27 -4.84
N PHE A 647 20.43 -19.59 -6.12
CA PHE A 647 21.09 -18.80 -7.15
C PHE A 647 20.08 -18.01 -7.97
N GLY A 648 20.40 -16.78 -8.21
CA GLY A 648 19.63 -15.93 -9.10
C GLY A 648 19.63 -16.46 -10.53
N ASN A 649 18.57 -16.16 -11.25
CA ASN A 649 18.43 -16.55 -12.66
C ASN A 649 18.23 -15.30 -13.52
N PRO A 650 19.22 -14.93 -14.35
CA PRO A 650 19.10 -13.78 -15.25
C PRO A 650 18.03 -13.95 -16.34
N ASN A 651 17.61 -15.19 -16.62
CA ASN A 651 16.64 -15.47 -17.67
C ASN A 651 15.17 -15.46 -17.19
N LEU A 652 14.88 -15.03 -15.98
CA LEU A 652 13.50 -14.94 -15.53
C LEU A 652 12.67 -14.02 -16.42
N ASN A 653 11.44 -14.45 -16.69
CA ASN A 653 10.40 -13.65 -17.34
C ASN A 653 9.61 -12.83 -16.30
N PRO A 654 8.93 -11.77 -16.72
CA PRO A 654 8.01 -11.08 -15.83
C PRO A 654 6.84 -11.99 -15.46
N GLU A 655 6.46 -12.00 -14.19
CA GLU A 655 5.21 -12.61 -13.74
C GLU A 655 4.05 -11.91 -14.43
N THR A 656 3.10 -12.66 -14.96
CA THR A 656 2.03 -12.15 -15.82
C THR A 656 0.68 -12.59 -15.31
N THR A 657 -0.25 -11.65 -15.19
CA THR A 657 -1.66 -11.92 -14.89
C THR A 657 -2.53 -11.60 -16.10
N VAL A 658 -3.41 -12.51 -16.44
CA VAL A 658 -4.54 -12.26 -17.36
C VAL A 658 -5.80 -12.18 -16.50
N ALA A 659 -6.47 -11.04 -16.52
CA ALA A 659 -7.63 -10.77 -15.70
C ALA A 659 -8.87 -10.47 -16.53
N TYR A 660 -10.01 -10.97 -16.03
CA TYR A 660 -11.34 -10.71 -16.54
C TYR A 660 -12.20 -10.19 -15.41
N GLU A 661 -13.04 -9.22 -15.69
CA GLU A 661 -13.90 -8.62 -14.69
C GLU A 661 -15.23 -8.20 -15.33
N LEU A 662 -16.31 -8.43 -14.60
CA LEU A 662 -17.64 -7.98 -14.94
C LEU A 662 -18.28 -7.38 -13.69
N GLY A 663 -18.84 -6.19 -13.81
CA GLY A 663 -19.49 -5.54 -12.68
C GLY A 663 -20.71 -4.72 -13.06
N LEU A 664 -21.59 -4.56 -12.08
CA LEU A 664 -22.78 -3.74 -12.13
C LEU A 664 -22.71 -2.69 -11.02
N ARG A 665 -22.90 -1.42 -11.39
CA ARG A 665 -23.08 -0.32 -10.46
C ARG A 665 -24.50 0.18 -10.53
N THR A 666 -25.13 0.34 -9.38
CA THR A 666 -26.53 0.81 -9.28
C THR A 666 -26.61 1.91 -8.24
N GLN A 667 -27.07 3.06 -8.63
CA GLN A 667 -27.34 4.20 -7.75
C GLN A 667 -28.83 4.21 -7.40
N PHE A 668 -29.17 4.11 -6.12
CA PHE A 668 -30.56 4.14 -5.66
C PHE A 668 -31.03 5.59 -5.40
N SER A 669 -30.15 6.40 -4.83
CA SER A 669 -30.35 7.85 -4.65
C SER A 669 -29.08 8.60 -5.04
N ASN A 670 -29.08 9.92 -4.97
CA ASN A 670 -27.88 10.72 -5.28
C ASN A 670 -26.74 10.45 -4.27
N ASP A 671 -27.08 9.88 -3.11
CA ASP A 671 -26.17 9.73 -1.98
C ASP A 671 -25.73 8.27 -1.74
N ASP A 672 -26.23 7.32 -2.51
CA ASP A 672 -25.86 5.91 -2.31
C ASP A 672 -25.68 5.13 -3.61
N VAL A 673 -24.74 4.20 -3.59
CA VAL A 673 -24.40 3.33 -4.71
C VAL A 673 -24.09 1.92 -4.21
N LEU A 674 -24.57 0.94 -4.96
CA LEU A 674 -24.24 -0.47 -4.83
C LEU A 674 -23.40 -0.90 -6.03
N THR A 675 -22.28 -1.53 -5.77
CA THR A 675 -21.43 -2.14 -6.80
C THR A 675 -21.32 -3.63 -6.54
N VAL A 676 -21.56 -4.43 -7.55
CA VAL A 676 -21.33 -5.88 -7.53
C VAL A 676 -20.35 -6.23 -8.62
N THR A 677 -19.25 -6.88 -8.28
CA THR A 677 -18.20 -7.23 -9.22
C THR A 677 -17.86 -8.71 -9.11
N THR A 678 -17.70 -9.36 -10.24
CA THR A 678 -17.15 -10.71 -10.34
C THR A 678 -15.83 -10.65 -11.11
N TYR A 679 -14.85 -11.44 -10.71
CA TYR A 679 -13.57 -11.46 -11.37
C TYR A 679 -12.98 -12.86 -11.47
N TYR A 680 -12.14 -13.04 -12.47
CA TYR A 680 -11.31 -14.22 -12.68
C TYR A 680 -9.92 -13.80 -13.15
N ARG A 681 -8.88 -14.38 -12.54
CA ARG A 681 -7.47 -14.07 -12.81
C ARG A 681 -6.66 -15.35 -12.94
N ASP A 682 -5.96 -15.49 -14.07
CA ASP A 682 -4.91 -16.49 -14.25
C ASP A 682 -3.54 -15.81 -14.14
N ILE A 683 -2.68 -16.35 -13.28
CA ILE A 683 -1.34 -15.83 -13.02
C ILE A 683 -0.35 -16.87 -13.52
N PHE A 684 0.52 -16.45 -14.43
CA PHE A 684 1.50 -17.28 -15.11
C PHE A 684 2.92 -16.82 -14.83
N ASP A 685 3.87 -17.68 -15.12
CA ASP A 685 5.28 -17.37 -14.94
C ASP A 685 5.64 -17.02 -13.49
N TYR A 686 4.90 -17.54 -12.49
CA TYR A 686 5.26 -17.37 -11.10
C TYR A 686 6.66 -17.93 -10.86
N VAL A 687 7.46 -17.13 -10.12
CA VAL A 687 8.78 -17.55 -9.71
C VAL A 687 8.67 -18.64 -8.63
N SER A 688 9.40 -19.70 -8.84
CA SER A 688 9.56 -20.85 -7.95
C SER A 688 11.03 -21.30 -7.96
N THR A 689 11.38 -22.26 -7.14
CA THR A 689 12.73 -22.82 -7.07
C THR A 689 12.79 -24.25 -7.62
N ARG A 690 13.89 -24.57 -8.28
CA ARG A 690 14.17 -25.91 -8.80
C ARG A 690 15.60 -26.31 -8.52
N SER A 691 15.82 -27.62 -8.31
CA SER A 691 17.16 -28.16 -8.26
C SER A 691 17.81 -28.13 -9.64
N ALA A 692 19.04 -27.68 -9.68
CA ALA A 692 19.90 -27.76 -10.84
C ALA A 692 21.20 -28.45 -10.46
N ARG A 693 21.81 -29.21 -11.38
CA ARG A 693 23.10 -29.87 -11.14
C ARG A 693 24.20 -29.08 -11.85
N ILE A 694 25.25 -28.75 -11.12
CA ILE A 694 26.48 -28.27 -11.71
C ILE A 694 27.39 -29.49 -11.93
N THR A 695 27.71 -29.80 -13.18
CA THR A 695 28.81 -30.67 -13.55
C THR A 695 30.06 -29.84 -13.77
N SER A 696 30.87 -29.64 -12.77
CA SER A 696 32.17 -29.02 -12.93
C SER A 696 33.29 -29.97 -12.43
N VAL A 697 34.44 -29.90 -13.08
CA VAL A 697 35.62 -30.68 -12.74
C VAL A 697 36.15 -30.40 -11.32
N ARG A 698 35.78 -29.26 -10.73
CA ARG A 698 36.15 -28.82 -9.37
C ARG A 698 35.12 -29.16 -8.28
N LEU A 699 33.87 -29.30 -8.62
CA LEU A 699 32.78 -29.56 -7.70
C LEU A 699 32.04 -30.80 -8.15
N ALA A 700 32.52 -31.99 -7.76
CA ALA A 700 31.88 -33.25 -8.08
C ALA A 700 30.35 -33.13 -7.83
N SER A 701 29.60 -33.05 -8.93
CA SER A 701 28.12 -33.08 -9.04
C SER A 701 27.36 -32.59 -7.80
N GLN A 702 27.48 -31.29 -7.45
CA GLN A 702 26.64 -30.66 -6.42
C GLN A 702 25.32 -30.22 -7.02
N SER A 703 24.23 -30.51 -6.34
CA SER A 703 22.92 -29.92 -6.65
C SER A 703 22.78 -28.61 -5.92
N PHE A 704 22.26 -27.60 -6.62
CA PHE A 704 21.93 -26.29 -6.05
C PHE A 704 20.51 -25.88 -6.47
N THR A 705 19.99 -24.86 -5.84
CA THR A 705 18.64 -24.37 -6.10
C THR A 705 18.71 -23.08 -6.92
N THR A 706 17.98 -23.03 -8.02
CA THR A 706 17.85 -21.82 -8.84
C THR A 706 16.39 -21.40 -8.99
N TYR A 707 16.16 -20.11 -9.19
CA TYR A 707 14.84 -19.59 -9.48
C TYR A 707 14.44 -19.84 -10.93
N VAL A 708 13.18 -20.20 -11.14
CA VAL A 708 12.60 -20.49 -12.47
C VAL A 708 11.15 -19.99 -12.51
N ASN A 709 10.65 -19.69 -13.72
CA ASN A 709 9.22 -19.41 -13.94
C ASN A 709 8.48 -20.73 -14.22
N SER A 710 8.05 -21.43 -13.19
CA SER A 710 7.42 -22.75 -13.33
C SER A 710 6.07 -22.88 -12.61
N ASP A 711 5.70 -21.87 -11.83
CA ASP A 711 4.48 -21.91 -11.06
C ASP A 711 3.37 -21.06 -11.68
N TYR A 712 2.16 -21.30 -11.20
CA TYR A 712 0.96 -20.56 -11.56
C TYR A 712 0.03 -20.44 -10.36
N ALA A 713 -0.88 -19.46 -10.43
CA ALA A 713 -1.97 -19.34 -9.47
C ALA A 713 -3.24 -18.86 -10.17
N ARG A 714 -4.38 -19.08 -9.51
CA ARG A 714 -5.70 -18.63 -9.94
C ARG A 714 -6.43 -17.95 -8.81
N SER A 715 -7.06 -16.83 -9.11
CA SER A 715 -7.92 -16.14 -8.17
C SER A 715 -9.26 -15.84 -8.81
N ARG A 716 -10.33 -16.13 -8.11
CA ARG A 716 -11.70 -15.88 -8.56
C ARG A 716 -12.56 -15.46 -7.38
N GLY A 717 -13.46 -14.51 -7.62
CA GLY A 717 -14.28 -14.02 -6.53
C GLY A 717 -15.43 -13.12 -6.96
N VAL A 718 -16.21 -12.77 -5.95
CA VAL A 718 -17.33 -11.84 -6.01
C VAL A 718 -17.12 -10.78 -4.93
N GLU A 719 -17.31 -9.53 -5.29
CA GLU A 719 -17.23 -8.37 -4.40
C GLU A 719 -18.57 -7.65 -4.43
N ILE A 720 -19.05 -7.25 -3.26
CA ILE A 720 -20.25 -6.42 -3.09
C ILE A 720 -19.84 -5.23 -2.25
N GLU A 721 -20.11 -4.05 -2.74
CA GLU A 721 -19.81 -2.79 -2.08
C GLU A 721 -21.05 -1.91 -2.07
N TYR A 722 -21.45 -1.47 -0.91
CA TYR A 722 -22.45 -0.43 -0.74
C TYR A 722 -21.81 0.77 -0.09
N LYS A 723 -22.02 1.95 -0.66
CA LYS A 723 -21.50 3.22 -0.15
C LYS A 723 -22.63 4.24 -0.05
N LYS A 724 -22.71 4.86 1.11
CA LYS A 724 -23.59 5.99 1.36
C LYS A 724 -22.77 7.21 1.73
N ARG A 725 -22.90 8.27 0.94
CA ARG A 725 -22.23 9.55 1.16
C ARG A 725 -22.70 10.21 2.45
N ILE A 726 -21.92 11.14 2.96
CA ILE A 726 -22.23 11.96 4.11
C ILE A 726 -23.53 12.73 3.83
N GLY A 727 -24.59 12.33 4.51
CA GLY A 727 -25.83 13.09 4.62
C GLY A 727 -25.75 14.03 5.82
N LYS A 728 -26.88 14.59 6.22
CA LYS A 728 -26.94 15.53 7.35
C LYS A 728 -26.41 14.94 8.67
N TRP A 729 -26.54 13.65 8.89
CA TRP A 729 -26.20 13.01 10.16
C TRP A 729 -25.60 11.61 10.05
N PHE A 730 -25.57 11.01 8.86
CA PHE A 730 -25.09 9.64 8.66
C PHE A 730 -24.36 9.46 7.33
N SER A 731 -23.24 8.78 7.39
CA SER A 731 -22.55 8.17 6.24
C SER A 731 -22.04 6.79 6.58
N GLY A 732 -21.77 5.97 5.59
CA GLY A 732 -21.23 4.65 5.84
C GLY A 732 -20.94 3.85 4.60
N SER A 733 -20.26 2.73 4.79
CA SER A 733 -19.99 1.76 3.74
C SER A 733 -20.10 0.34 4.27
N ALA A 734 -20.45 -0.58 3.38
CA ALA A 734 -20.44 -2.01 3.66
C ALA A 734 -19.79 -2.73 2.49
N ASN A 735 -18.72 -3.45 2.77
CA ASN A 735 -17.95 -4.21 1.80
C ASN A 735 -18.00 -5.69 2.16
N PHE A 736 -18.22 -6.52 1.17
CA PHE A 736 -18.17 -7.97 1.29
C PHE A 736 -17.41 -8.54 0.11
N SER A 737 -16.53 -9.49 0.37
CA SER A 737 -15.88 -10.28 -0.69
C SER A 737 -15.86 -11.76 -0.34
N TYR A 738 -16.10 -12.57 -1.37
CA TYR A 738 -15.85 -13.99 -1.37
C TYR A 738 -14.84 -14.31 -2.45
N SER A 739 -13.75 -14.98 -2.11
CA SER A 739 -12.70 -15.35 -3.06
C SER A 739 -12.12 -16.73 -2.78
N ILE A 740 -11.62 -17.35 -3.83
CA ILE A 740 -10.86 -18.60 -3.77
C ILE A 740 -9.57 -18.41 -4.52
N ILE A 741 -8.44 -18.67 -3.84
CA ILE A 741 -7.12 -18.49 -4.37
C ILE A 741 -6.39 -19.82 -4.32
N THR A 742 -6.04 -20.35 -5.49
CA THR A 742 -5.34 -21.64 -5.62
C THR A 742 -4.11 -21.50 -6.51
N GLY A 743 -3.14 -22.37 -6.33
CA GLY A 743 -1.92 -22.41 -7.14
C GLY A 743 -1.00 -23.56 -6.73
N LYS A 744 0.23 -23.54 -7.19
CA LYS A 744 1.19 -24.58 -6.85
C LYS A 744 1.94 -24.30 -5.56
N SER A 745 2.40 -23.04 -5.35
CA SER A 745 3.18 -22.65 -4.18
C SER A 745 2.80 -21.27 -3.67
N SER A 746 2.76 -21.13 -2.35
CA SER A 746 2.51 -19.85 -1.70
C SER A 746 3.76 -18.95 -1.72
N SER A 747 4.94 -19.53 -1.70
CA SER A 747 6.23 -18.80 -1.76
C SER A 747 7.09 -19.32 -2.91
N PRO A 748 7.89 -18.49 -3.55
CA PRO A 748 8.90 -18.94 -4.52
C PRO A 748 9.84 -20.01 -3.94
N ASP A 749 10.07 -19.99 -2.64
CA ASP A 749 11.03 -20.83 -1.95
C ASP A 749 10.47 -22.19 -1.47
N GLU A 750 9.17 -22.42 -1.59
CA GLU A 750 8.56 -23.71 -1.22
C GLU A 750 9.15 -24.91 -1.99
N GLY A 751 9.65 -24.68 -3.21
CA GLY A 751 10.36 -25.72 -3.96
C GLY A 751 11.57 -26.31 -3.24
N ILE A 752 12.18 -25.55 -2.31
CA ILE A 752 13.30 -26.04 -1.47
C ILE A 752 12.81 -27.09 -0.48
N LEU A 753 11.63 -26.92 0.10
CA LEU A 753 11.03 -27.90 1.02
C LEU A 753 10.73 -29.21 0.30
N VAL A 754 10.33 -29.13 -0.99
CA VAL A 754 10.19 -30.32 -1.85
C VAL A 754 11.54 -31.01 -2.06
N LEU A 755 12.59 -30.23 -2.33
CA LEU A 755 13.94 -30.79 -2.56
C LEU A 755 14.53 -31.44 -1.32
N ARG A 756 14.19 -30.96 -0.12
CA ARG A 756 14.58 -31.55 1.17
C ARG A 756 13.76 -32.81 1.51
N GLY A 757 12.63 -33.00 0.85
CA GLY A 757 11.69 -34.04 1.21
C GLY A 757 10.77 -33.69 2.38
N ASP A 758 10.81 -32.44 2.84
CA ASP A 758 9.94 -31.93 3.92
C ASP A 758 8.48 -31.93 3.48
N ILE A 759 8.24 -31.64 2.21
CA ILE A 759 6.93 -31.69 1.57
C ILE A 759 7.00 -32.39 0.21
N ASN A 760 5.91 -32.97 -0.24
CA ASN A 760 5.84 -33.55 -1.59
C ASN A 760 5.50 -32.46 -2.64
N GLU A 761 6.04 -32.61 -3.86
CA GLU A 761 5.62 -31.78 -4.98
C GLU A 761 4.12 -31.97 -5.21
N SER A 762 3.39 -30.85 -5.22
CA SER A 762 1.96 -30.91 -5.42
C SER A 762 1.61 -31.15 -6.88
N VAL A 763 0.86 -32.23 -7.12
CA VAL A 763 0.23 -32.51 -8.42
C VAL A 763 -1.09 -31.74 -8.57
N LYS A 764 -1.68 -31.30 -7.45
CA LYS A 764 -2.94 -30.59 -7.37
C LYS A 764 -2.70 -29.11 -7.11
N GLU A 765 -3.67 -28.28 -7.50
CA GLU A 765 -3.74 -26.91 -7.00
C GLU A 765 -4.02 -26.92 -5.48
N LEU A 766 -3.26 -26.16 -4.75
CA LEU A 766 -3.40 -25.97 -3.31
C LEU A 766 -3.92 -24.56 -3.02
N TYR A 767 -4.57 -24.39 -1.88
CA TYR A 767 -4.91 -23.07 -1.41
C TYR A 767 -3.64 -22.28 -1.04
N MET A 768 -3.65 -21.00 -1.36
CA MET A 768 -2.55 -20.11 -0.95
C MET A 768 -2.62 -19.82 0.56
N ALA A 769 -1.47 -19.62 1.20
CA ALA A 769 -1.39 -19.35 2.64
C ALA A 769 -2.19 -18.11 3.08
N TRP A 770 -2.31 -17.12 2.22
CA TRP A 770 -3.10 -15.89 2.45
C TRP A 770 -4.55 -15.98 1.96
N ASP A 771 -5.01 -17.14 1.46
CA ASP A 771 -6.40 -17.30 1.06
C ASP A 771 -7.34 -17.16 2.26
N ARG A 772 -8.19 -16.15 2.19
CA ARG A 772 -9.23 -15.84 3.18
C ARG A 772 -10.56 -15.75 2.46
N PRO A 773 -11.34 -16.84 2.39
CA PRO A 773 -12.53 -16.92 1.54
C PRO A 773 -13.54 -15.81 1.78
N PHE A 774 -13.79 -15.45 3.02
CA PHE A 774 -14.75 -14.39 3.36
C PHE A 774 -14.05 -13.23 4.03
N ASN A 775 -14.31 -12.03 3.52
CA ASN A 775 -13.89 -10.77 4.12
C ASN A 775 -15.08 -9.79 4.07
N ALA A 776 -15.39 -9.16 5.18
CA ALA A 776 -16.43 -8.15 5.27
C ALA A 776 -15.99 -6.98 6.15
N SER A 777 -16.32 -5.77 5.74
CA SER A 777 -16.13 -4.56 6.54
C SER A 777 -17.39 -3.70 6.49
N ILE A 778 -17.75 -3.13 7.62
CA ILE A 778 -18.85 -2.20 7.74
C ILE A 778 -18.33 -0.98 8.47
N SER A 779 -18.55 0.21 7.91
CA SER A 779 -18.28 1.47 8.58
C SER A 779 -19.58 2.27 8.69
N ALA A 780 -19.75 2.95 9.80
CA ALA A 780 -20.88 3.80 10.07
C ALA A 780 -20.40 5.04 10.82
N ASN A 781 -20.72 6.19 10.30
CA ASN A 781 -20.39 7.47 10.87
C ASN A 781 -21.65 8.27 11.19
N PHE A 782 -21.76 8.74 12.42
CA PHE A 782 -22.84 9.58 12.90
C PHE A 782 -22.26 10.93 13.30
N TYR A 783 -22.68 11.97 12.59
CA TYR A 783 -22.28 13.34 12.87
C TYR A 783 -23.47 14.16 13.37
N VAL A 784 -23.28 14.89 14.45
CA VAL A 784 -24.25 15.80 14.99
C VAL A 784 -23.67 17.21 14.94
N GLU A 785 -24.31 18.07 14.16
CA GLU A 785 -23.89 19.46 13.97
C GLU A 785 -24.04 20.30 15.26
N LYS A 786 -23.28 21.39 15.33
CA LYS A 786 -23.39 22.37 16.39
C LYS A 786 -24.81 22.96 16.45
N ASP A 787 -25.32 23.18 17.66
CA ASP A 787 -26.66 23.69 17.98
C ASP A 787 -27.83 22.81 17.49
N ASN A 788 -27.53 21.57 17.05
CA ASN A 788 -28.51 20.63 16.52
C ASN A 788 -28.48 19.29 17.28
N ALA A 789 -28.51 19.37 18.63
CA ALA A 789 -28.45 18.20 19.49
C ALA A 789 -29.57 17.18 19.17
N LEU A 790 -29.21 15.90 19.13
CA LEU A 790 -30.17 14.80 19.06
C LEU A 790 -31.24 14.97 20.19
N PHE A 791 -32.50 14.89 19.90
CA PHE A 791 -33.61 15.11 20.81
C PHE A 791 -33.91 16.56 21.18
N GLY A 792 -33.24 17.58 20.61
CA GLY A 792 -33.56 18.97 20.80
C GLY A 792 -33.23 19.57 22.17
N PHE A 793 -32.42 18.90 23.00
CA PHE A 793 -31.92 19.42 24.27
C PHE A 793 -30.44 19.12 24.45
N GLY A 794 -29.75 19.91 25.27
CA GLY A 794 -28.34 19.71 25.58
C GLY A 794 -27.38 20.33 24.56
N ASN A 795 -27.80 21.38 23.83
CA ASN A 795 -26.92 22.14 22.95
C ASN A 795 -25.68 22.64 23.71
N GLY A 796 -24.50 22.53 23.06
CA GLY A 796 -23.20 22.79 23.66
C GLY A 796 -22.53 21.57 24.31
N ILE A 797 -23.30 20.55 24.71
CA ILE A 797 -22.78 19.31 25.30
C ILE A 797 -23.06 18.10 24.39
N LEU A 798 -24.33 17.97 23.95
CA LEU A 798 -24.80 16.83 23.15
C LEU A 798 -24.93 17.13 21.65
N ASP A 799 -24.18 18.12 21.17
CA ASP A 799 -24.05 18.53 19.77
C ASP A 799 -22.57 18.56 19.34
N ASP A 800 -22.30 18.92 18.13
CA ASP A 800 -20.95 19.07 17.54
C ASP A 800 -20.01 17.90 17.89
N TYR A 801 -20.46 16.67 17.59
CA TYR A 801 -19.66 15.46 17.79
C TYR A 801 -19.74 14.51 16.60
N ASN A 802 -18.72 13.69 16.48
CA ASN A 802 -18.61 12.61 15.53
C ASN A 802 -18.48 11.26 16.25
N LEU A 803 -19.25 10.28 15.81
CA LEU A 803 -19.21 8.91 16.32
C LEU A 803 -19.05 7.94 15.16
N TYR A 804 -17.89 7.31 15.10
CA TYR A 804 -17.54 6.38 14.03
C TYR A 804 -17.38 4.96 14.56
N PHE A 805 -17.97 4.02 13.86
CA PHE A 805 -17.82 2.60 14.10
C PHE A 805 -17.24 1.91 12.87
N ARG A 806 -16.37 0.95 13.09
CA ARG A 806 -15.86 0.05 12.07
C ARG A 806 -15.92 -1.38 12.56
N GLY A 807 -16.71 -2.21 11.91
CA GLY A 807 -16.74 -3.67 12.14
C GLY A 807 -15.99 -4.38 11.01
N GLN A 808 -15.16 -5.35 11.35
CA GLN A 808 -14.47 -6.19 10.38
C GLN A 808 -14.62 -7.66 10.73
N PHE A 809 -14.87 -8.47 9.70
CA PHE A 809 -14.88 -9.92 9.76
C PHE A 809 -14.00 -10.47 8.66
N GLN A 810 -13.17 -11.46 8.99
CA GLN A 810 -12.31 -12.13 8.05
C GLN A 810 -12.24 -13.62 8.39
N SER A 811 -12.30 -14.48 7.38
CA SER A 811 -12.02 -15.92 7.56
C SER A 811 -10.68 -16.12 8.21
N GLY A 812 -10.57 -17.14 9.04
CA GLY A 812 -9.32 -17.51 9.69
C GLY A 812 -8.18 -17.78 8.71
N ARG A 813 -6.97 -17.81 9.21
CA ARG A 813 -5.76 -18.12 8.43
C ARG A 813 -5.82 -19.56 7.92
N ARG A 814 -5.36 -19.77 6.69
CA ARG A 814 -5.10 -21.14 6.19
C ARG A 814 -3.93 -21.77 6.92
N TYR A 815 -4.02 -23.08 7.19
CA TYR A 815 -2.93 -23.84 7.79
C TYR A 815 -2.91 -25.27 7.27
N THR A 816 -1.75 -25.91 7.36
CA THR A 816 -1.55 -27.32 7.07
C THR A 816 -1.84 -28.11 8.34
N PRO A 817 -2.83 -29.02 8.35
CA PRO A 817 -3.16 -29.78 9.56
C PRO A 817 -2.06 -30.79 9.90
N VAL A 818 -1.83 -30.94 11.19
CA VAL A 818 -1.00 -31.96 11.78
C VAL A 818 -1.91 -33.00 12.44
N VAL A 819 -1.69 -34.26 12.13
CA VAL A 819 -2.55 -35.36 12.58
C VAL A 819 -1.79 -36.20 13.61
N TYR A 820 -2.46 -36.52 14.71
CA TYR A 820 -1.95 -37.47 15.69
C TYR A 820 -1.91 -38.87 15.07
N THR A 821 -0.75 -39.49 15.05
CA THR A 821 -0.51 -40.83 14.45
C THR A 821 -0.41 -41.97 15.46
N GLY A 822 -0.33 -41.62 16.73
CA GLY A 822 -0.22 -42.59 17.80
C GLY A 822 0.73 -42.14 18.91
N ALA A 823 1.03 -43.05 19.85
CA ALA A 823 2.07 -42.80 20.82
C ALA A 823 3.32 -43.56 20.38
N ASN A 824 4.46 -42.97 20.61
CA ASN A 824 5.77 -43.62 20.39
C ASN A 824 5.85 -44.88 21.26
N PRO A 825 6.10 -46.06 20.67
CA PRO A 825 6.08 -47.32 21.42
C PRO A 825 7.15 -47.40 22.54
N GLU A 826 8.23 -46.64 22.40
CA GLU A 826 9.35 -46.64 23.34
C GLU A 826 9.21 -45.64 24.46
N THR A 827 8.62 -44.48 24.16
CA THR A 827 8.58 -43.31 25.05
C THR A 827 7.17 -43.00 25.56
N GLY A 828 6.13 -43.50 24.91
CA GLY A 828 4.75 -43.17 25.23
C GLY A 828 4.33 -41.77 24.77
N SER A 829 5.26 -41.00 24.17
CA SER A 829 4.99 -39.63 23.73
C SER A 829 4.07 -39.60 22.52
N PRO A 830 3.17 -38.61 22.40
CA PRO A 830 2.32 -38.46 21.24
C PRO A 830 3.13 -38.14 19.99
N GLU A 831 2.89 -38.90 18.92
CA GLU A 831 3.50 -38.66 17.61
C GLU A 831 2.50 -37.97 16.70
N TYR A 832 3.01 -37.02 15.91
CA TYR A 832 2.23 -36.24 14.98
C TYR A 832 2.87 -36.24 13.59
N GLU A 833 2.06 -36.33 12.55
CA GLU A 833 2.49 -36.22 11.17
C GLU A 833 1.87 -35.02 10.48
N THR A 834 2.70 -34.19 9.84
CA THR A 834 2.23 -33.11 8.99
C THR A 834 1.69 -33.64 7.69
N SER A 835 0.49 -33.27 7.30
CA SER A 835 -0.06 -33.67 5.99
C SER A 835 0.81 -33.08 4.86
N ARG A 836 1.52 -33.96 4.17
CA ARG A 836 2.38 -33.57 3.03
C ARG A 836 1.60 -33.24 1.77
N TYR A 837 0.33 -33.68 1.68
CA TYR A 837 -0.51 -33.56 0.48
C TYR A 837 -1.61 -32.50 0.62
N ASP A 838 -1.96 -32.13 1.85
CA ASP A 838 -3.11 -31.24 2.14
C ASP A 838 -2.65 -29.90 2.74
N ARG A 839 -1.60 -29.31 2.16
CA ARG A 839 -1.09 -28.03 2.60
C ARG A 839 -2.18 -26.94 2.50
N ASN A 840 -2.25 -26.09 3.51
CA ASN A 840 -3.20 -24.99 3.61
C ASN A 840 -4.67 -25.42 3.45
N SER A 841 -5.00 -26.70 3.71
CA SER A 841 -6.34 -27.25 3.46
C SER A 841 -7.37 -26.82 4.49
N LYS A 842 -6.94 -26.45 5.69
CA LYS A 842 -7.82 -26.02 6.78
C LYS A 842 -7.79 -24.53 7.00
N ILE A 843 -8.86 -24.03 7.62
CA ILE A 843 -9.03 -22.62 8.01
C ILE A 843 -9.10 -22.60 9.53
N GLY A 844 -8.31 -21.75 10.16
CA GLY A 844 -8.35 -21.51 11.60
C GLY A 844 -9.55 -20.66 12.03
N ASP A 845 -9.55 -20.21 13.27
CA ASP A 845 -10.61 -19.38 13.81
C ASP A 845 -10.78 -18.09 13.01
N ASN A 846 -12.02 -17.71 12.74
CA ASN A 846 -12.34 -16.46 12.07
C ASN A 846 -11.95 -15.26 12.92
N TRP A 847 -11.58 -14.19 12.26
CA TRP A 847 -11.26 -12.93 12.90
C TRP A 847 -12.47 -12.01 12.88
N PHE A 848 -12.67 -11.34 14.01
CA PHE A 848 -13.73 -10.35 14.15
C PHE A 848 -13.31 -9.27 15.14
N TRP A 849 -13.50 -8.02 14.79
CA TRP A 849 -13.31 -6.90 15.71
C TRP A 849 -14.19 -5.71 15.35
N ILE A 850 -14.45 -4.88 16.32
CA ILE A 850 -15.15 -3.60 16.18
C ILE A 850 -14.26 -2.52 16.76
N ASP A 851 -14.06 -1.45 16.00
CA ASP A 851 -13.38 -0.25 16.45
C ASP A 851 -14.41 0.88 16.62
N LEU A 852 -14.13 1.76 17.55
CA LEU A 852 -14.95 2.92 17.86
C LEU A 852 -14.07 4.16 17.90
N ASN A 853 -14.51 5.24 17.28
CA ASN A 853 -13.96 6.57 17.47
C ASN A 853 -15.07 7.53 17.86
N PHE A 854 -14.89 8.26 18.95
CA PHE A 854 -15.77 9.31 19.41
C PHE A 854 -14.97 10.61 19.53
N GLU A 855 -15.42 11.66 18.85
CA GLU A 855 -14.78 12.96 18.86
C GLU A 855 -15.80 14.07 19.14
N LYS A 856 -15.58 14.85 20.20
CA LYS A 856 -16.36 16.02 20.56
C LYS A 856 -15.60 17.28 20.22
N TYR A 857 -16.27 18.21 19.52
CA TYR A 857 -15.70 19.48 19.10
C TYR A 857 -16.16 20.62 19.98
N PHE A 858 -15.29 21.64 20.09
CA PHE A 858 -15.52 22.89 20.78
C PHE A 858 -14.95 24.01 19.91
N SER A 859 -15.80 24.92 19.49
CA SER A 859 -15.41 26.04 18.63
C SER A 859 -15.24 27.31 19.45
N TYR A 860 -14.10 27.97 19.33
CA TYR A 860 -13.82 29.27 19.93
C TYR A 860 -13.19 30.18 18.90
N ASP A 861 -13.93 31.17 18.44
CA ASP A 861 -13.55 32.03 17.30
C ASP A 861 -13.15 31.20 16.07
N GLN A 862 -11.96 31.39 15.57
CA GLN A 862 -11.42 30.63 14.41
C GLN A 862 -10.80 29.28 14.81
N LEU A 863 -10.68 28.99 16.10
CA LEU A 863 -10.09 27.76 16.61
C LEU A 863 -11.17 26.70 16.88
N LYS A 864 -10.94 25.50 16.37
CA LYS A 864 -11.75 24.31 16.68
C LYS A 864 -10.88 23.32 17.47
N PHE A 865 -11.25 23.17 18.74
CA PHE A 865 -10.64 22.15 19.62
C PHE A 865 -11.43 20.87 19.55
N SER A 866 -10.78 19.73 19.71
CA SER A 866 -11.48 18.47 19.96
C SER A 866 -10.85 17.64 21.05
N VAL A 867 -11.69 16.80 21.63
CA VAL A 867 -11.31 15.73 22.54
C VAL A 867 -11.85 14.44 21.94
N PHE A 868 -11.02 13.44 21.82
CA PHE A 868 -11.45 12.19 21.20
C PHE A 868 -10.97 10.95 21.94
N LEU A 869 -11.76 9.89 21.76
CA LEU A 869 -11.54 8.57 22.32
C LEU A 869 -11.55 7.55 21.17
N GLU A 870 -10.42 6.86 20.99
CA GLU A 870 -10.30 5.75 20.04
C GLU A 870 -10.23 4.44 20.81
N VAL A 871 -11.08 3.49 20.45
CA VAL A 871 -11.09 2.15 21.01
C VAL A 871 -10.92 1.14 19.88
N SER A 872 -9.77 0.53 19.81
CA SER A 872 -9.51 -0.59 18.90
C SER A 872 -9.97 -1.88 19.56
N ASN A 873 -10.60 -2.78 18.78
CA ASN A 873 -11.14 -4.06 19.25
C ASN A 873 -12.02 -3.89 20.51
N LEU A 874 -13.08 -3.13 20.38
CA LEU A 874 -14.02 -2.77 21.47
C LEU A 874 -14.51 -3.99 22.28
N LEU A 875 -14.76 -5.12 21.61
CA LEU A 875 -15.25 -6.35 22.21
C LEU A 875 -14.14 -7.21 22.84
N ASP A 876 -12.88 -6.80 22.73
CA ASP A 876 -11.71 -7.56 23.18
C ASP A 876 -11.63 -8.98 22.65
N THR A 877 -12.01 -9.17 21.38
CA THR A 877 -11.99 -10.48 20.73
C THR A 877 -10.56 -11.00 20.59
N LYS A 878 -10.38 -12.30 20.83
CA LYS A 878 -9.11 -13.00 20.65
C LYS A 878 -9.04 -13.52 19.21
N ASN A 879 -8.34 -12.81 18.34
CA ASN A 879 -8.13 -13.20 16.95
C ASN A 879 -6.79 -13.93 16.81
N SER A 880 -6.82 -15.22 16.49
CA SER A 880 -5.65 -16.09 16.42
C SER A 880 -4.72 -15.69 15.26
N ALA A 881 -3.51 -15.21 15.56
CA ALA A 881 -2.49 -14.89 14.56
C ALA A 881 -1.53 -16.05 14.31
N ILE A 882 -1.02 -16.67 15.38
CA ILE A 882 -0.21 -17.89 15.31
C ILE A 882 -1.12 -19.09 15.64
N ILE A 883 -1.25 -19.99 14.68
CA ILE A 883 -2.19 -21.12 14.78
C ILE A 883 -1.44 -22.39 15.11
N ASN A 884 -1.94 -23.10 16.14
CA ASN A 884 -1.55 -24.47 16.43
C ASN A 884 -2.11 -25.37 15.33
N PRO A 885 -1.28 -26.06 14.54
CA PRO A 885 -1.74 -26.86 13.41
C PRO A 885 -2.51 -28.13 13.80
N VAL A 886 -2.53 -28.49 15.11
CA VAL A 886 -3.34 -29.60 15.63
C VAL A 886 -4.76 -29.13 15.92
N THR A 887 -4.91 -27.98 16.57
CA THR A 887 -6.21 -27.48 17.04
C THR A 887 -6.88 -26.51 16.07
N GLY A 888 -6.10 -25.85 15.20
CA GLY A 888 -6.60 -24.79 14.32
C GLY A 888 -6.84 -23.45 15.01
N LYS A 889 -6.45 -23.30 16.28
CA LYS A 889 -6.62 -22.12 17.13
C LYS A 889 -5.25 -21.59 17.58
N ALA A 890 -5.22 -20.41 18.19
CA ALA A 890 -4.02 -19.94 18.84
C ALA A 890 -3.61 -20.92 19.96
N TYR A 891 -2.30 -21.01 20.19
CA TYR A 891 -1.79 -21.86 21.26
C TYR A 891 -2.30 -21.43 22.62
N GLU A 892 -2.80 -22.37 23.38
CA GLU A 892 -3.16 -22.20 24.80
C GLU A 892 -2.33 -23.15 25.68
N ASN A 893 -2.24 -22.84 26.97
CA ASN A 893 -1.51 -23.69 27.90
C ASN A 893 -2.17 -25.09 27.97
N GLY A 894 -1.38 -26.13 27.76
CA GLY A 894 -1.83 -27.52 27.75
C GLY A 894 -2.27 -28.05 26.39
N ASP A 895 -2.22 -27.23 25.34
CA ASP A 895 -2.48 -27.70 23.97
C ASP A 895 -1.38 -28.67 23.51
N PRO A 896 -1.75 -29.66 22.67
CA PRO A 896 -0.76 -30.51 22.04
C PRO A 896 0.16 -29.66 21.14
N THR A 897 1.45 -29.84 21.29
CA THR A 897 2.48 -29.18 20.49
C THR A 897 3.09 -30.19 19.54
N PRO A 898 3.14 -29.91 18.22
CA PRO A 898 3.80 -30.78 17.25
C PRO A 898 5.30 -30.92 17.55
N LEU A 899 5.89 -32.05 17.10
CA LEU A 899 7.33 -32.27 17.10
C LEU A 899 8.06 -31.08 16.47
N GLY A 900 9.14 -30.63 17.08
CA GLY A 900 9.90 -29.43 16.68
C GLY A 900 9.63 -28.21 17.54
N TRP A 901 8.59 -28.24 18.35
CA TRP A 901 8.30 -27.22 19.35
C TRP A 901 8.73 -27.67 20.77
N ASN A 902 9.03 -28.97 20.93
CA ASN A 902 9.68 -29.52 22.09
C ASN A 902 11.15 -29.75 21.77
N ASP A 903 11.99 -29.81 22.81
CA ASP A 903 13.40 -30.14 22.61
C ASP A 903 13.50 -31.53 21.96
N PRO A 904 14.05 -31.67 20.75
CA PRO A 904 14.17 -32.98 20.10
C PRO A 904 15.07 -33.98 20.86
N LEU A 905 15.90 -33.48 21.78
CA LEU A 905 16.73 -34.31 22.64
C LEU A 905 15.94 -34.91 23.82
N TYR A 906 14.80 -34.31 24.13
CA TYR A 906 13.96 -34.67 25.28
C TYR A 906 12.46 -34.64 24.92
N PRO A 907 12.03 -35.48 23.98
CA PRO A 907 10.65 -35.41 23.44
C PRO A 907 9.57 -35.73 24.50
N ASP A 908 9.94 -36.42 25.59
CA ASP A 908 9.02 -36.74 26.69
C ASP A 908 8.74 -35.58 27.66
N LEU A 909 9.56 -34.55 27.59
CA LEU A 909 9.39 -33.37 28.41
C LEU A 909 8.36 -32.49 27.68
N GLN A 910 7.12 -32.59 28.07
CA GLN A 910 6.15 -31.52 27.90
C GLN A 910 6.56 -30.38 28.85
N LEU A 911 7.67 -29.77 28.54
CA LEU A 911 8.06 -28.56 29.26
C LEU A 911 7.05 -27.48 28.98
N PRO A 912 6.51 -26.80 30.00
CA PRO A 912 5.69 -25.61 29.79
C PRO A 912 6.49 -24.44 29.16
N ILE A 913 7.68 -24.71 28.69
CA ILE A 913 8.73 -23.77 28.34
C ILE A 913 8.93 -23.63 26.82
N SER A 914 8.11 -24.26 25.99
CA SER A 914 8.10 -23.83 24.58
C SER A 914 7.68 -22.35 24.55
N PRO A 915 8.54 -21.45 24.04
CA PRO A 915 8.24 -20.02 24.07
C PRO A 915 6.98 -19.67 23.27
N TYR A 916 6.60 -20.48 22.32
CA TYR A 916 5.48 -20.19 21.41
C TYR A 916 4.09 -20.20 22.06
N PRO A 917 3.70 -21.11 22.95
CA PRO A 917 2.40 -21.07 23.60
C PRO A 917 2.17 -19.81 24.44
N PHE A 918 3.24 -19.12 24.80
CA PHE A 918 3.19 -17.91 25.64
C PHE A 918 3.49 -16.64 24.86
N ASN A 919 3.83 -16.75 23.56
CA ASN A 919 4.08 -15.57 22.74
C ASN A 919 2.82 -14.71 22.68
N PRO A 920 2.85 -13.45 23.17
CA PRO A 920 1.70 -12.57 23.10
C PRO A 920 1.25 -12.27 21.67
N ALA A 921 2.15 -12.37 20.69
CA ALA A 921 1.83 -12.21 19.26
C ALA A 921 0.98 -13.36 18.68
N ARG A 922 0.69 -14.42 19.43
CA ARG A 922 -0.26 -15.47 19.00
C ARG A 922 -1.67 -14.97 18.75
N TYR A 923 -2.01 -13.81 19.32
CA TYR A 923 -3.24 -13.07 19.03
C TYR A 923 -2.92 -11.74 18.36
N LEU A 924 -3.82 -11.29 17.50
CA LEU A 924 -3.83 -9.90 17.05
C LEU A 924 -4.05 -8.95 18.23
N THR A 925 -3.82 -7.68 18.00
CA THR A 925 -3.97 -6.65 19.04
C THR A 925 -5.31 -6.78 19.75
N ARG A 926 -5.24 -6.90 21.08
CA ARG A 926 -6.37 -6.92 21.99
C ARG A 926 -6.92 -5.50 22.13
N ARG A 927 -8.01 -5.33 22.89
CA ARG A 927 -8.59 -4.00 23.11
C ARG A 927 -7.53 -3.01 23.59
N ASN A 928 -7.41 -1.92 22.84
CA ASN A 928 -6.56 -0.78 23.18
C ASN A 928 -7.40 0.49 23.15
N ILE A 929 -7.19 1.33 24.15
CA ILE A 929 -7.95 2.58 24.31
C ILE A 929 -6.96 3.74 24.28
N LYS A 930 -7.14 4.65 23.33
CA LYS A 930 -6.36 5.88 23.20
C LYS A 930 -7.24 7.10 23.47
N PHE A 931 -6.70 8.03 24.20
CA PHE A 931 -7.33 9.32 24.43
C PHE A 931 -6.49 10.43 23.79
N GLY A 932 -7.15 11.38 23.15
CA GLY A 932 -6.43 12.43 22.43
C GLY A 932 -7.13 13.78 22.44
N VAL A 933 -6.36 14.78 22.06
CA VAL A 933 -6.81 16.15 21.88
C VAL A 933 -6.31 16.68 20.53
N SER A 934 -7.09 17.53 19.89
CA SER A 934 -6.65 18.22 18.69
C SER A 934 -7.05 19.68 18.69
N VAL A 935 -6.34 20.46 17.88
CA VAL A 935 -6.63 21.88 17.60
C VAL A 935 -6.54 22.08 16.10
N ARG A 936 -7.57 22.71 15.53
CA ARG A 936 -7.61 23.11 14.11
C ARG A 936 -7.84 24.62 14.02
N PHE A 937 -7.17 25.23 13.01
CA PHE A 937 -7.31 26.65 12.67
C PHE A 937 -7.60 26.80 11.17
#